data_24aab1cc1e31cb822d572de478a929fa
#
_entry.id   24aab1cc1e31cb822d572de478a929fa
#
_cell.length_a   1.000
_cell.length_b   1.000
_cell.length_c   1.000
_cell.angle_alpha   90.00
_cell.angle_beta   90.00
_cell.angle_gamma   90.00
#
_symmetry.space_group_name_H-M   'P 1'
#
loop_
_entity.id
_entity.type
_entity.pdbx_description
1 polymer ?
#
loop_
_entity_poly.entity_id
_entity_poly.type
_entity_poly.pdbx_seq_one_letter_code
_entity_poly.pdbx_strand_id
1 'polypeptide(L)'
;MKSSMNPTHRPLLLRVTILALTCAATLVFAAERPHDIVVYGGTSGGVVAAVQAARSGHSVVLISPTQKLGGLTASGLGMTDTAGYRQIIGGLAREFYQRIGKHYGDPSNWHWGDREGYMKKVASGAARDGMMHNFEPHVAEKVFEEWAAESKITIVRGERLDLRQGVIKEGARITALRMESGRTFPGKIFMDASYEGDLLPGAGVAHTLGRESKETYQERFAGVQPRAGVEHQFRYPADPYIKPGDASSGLLPEIHAATPAAMGSEGSADKLIQAYNFRLCLTDVPENRIPIQRPDGYDPARYELLGRYFKAGFAHPFGLHDAMPNRKTDLNNFGPFSVDYLRGNDGYVEGDYATRDRIIAEHIRYQKGLLYFFLTDERVPTEIRQQLAQWGYAKDEFADNGHWPWQIYVREARRMISDYVMTEHHILGPQIAPDSIGLGCYPLDCHNVQRFVNAEGYALVEGGIFASQHSPYPISYRSIVPRRAECENLLVPWSLSASHVAFLSIRMEPVFMVLSQSAATAASLALQNHCPVQDIAYDQLRDQLAKQNQVLDFKPDRPKPQPIALASLDGIVVDDLDVTFTDDWVCRHDGRFVGQSFRSDVSHGKADKTFRYRAILSKPGTYEVRYAYTNIRGAEKSAPITLYTGQGPKVIRIDLTQPPPIDGLWVSLGKFDFATQEATVVVSNAGTTGTVVTDAVQFLPIAP
;
A
#
# COMPACT_ATOMS: atom_id res chain seq x y z
N MET A 1 -58.46 70.85 47.66
CA MET A 1 -58.94 70.46 49.01
C MET A 1 -58.31 69.14 49.38
N LYS A 2 -57.49 69.19 50.40
CA LYS A 2 -57.24 68.22 51.49
C LYS A 2 -57.17 66.74 51.01
N SER A 3 -56.22 65.93 51.38
CA SER A 3 -55.24 65.85 52.45
C SER A 3 -54.75 64.41 52.48
N SER A 4 -53.48 64.22 52.55
CA SER A 4 -52.70 63.49 53.56
C SER A 4 -52.76 61.94 53.48
N MET A 5 -51.74 61.31 53.43
CA MET A 5 -50.79 60.73 54.34
C MET A 5 -50.15 59.46 53.82
N ASN A 6 -48.88 59.44 53.87
CA ASN A 6 -48.05 58.24 53.86
C ASN A 6 -48.32 57.32 55.05
N PRO A 7 -48.05 56.01 55.05
CA PRO A 7 -46.72 55.61 55.46
C PRO A 7 -46.13 54.36 54.72
N THR A 8 -44.86 54.45 54.53
CA THR A 8 -43.82 53.44 54.46
C THR A 8 -44.14 51.99 54.80
N HIS A 9 -43.95 51.06 53.82
CA HIS A 9 -43.56 49.69 54.08
C HIS A 9 -42.38 49.30 53.20
N ARG A 10 -41.21 49.01 53.81
CA ARG A 10 -40.06 48.39 53.22
C ARG A 10 -40.33 46.88 53.04
N PRO A 11 -40.09 46.25 51.88
CA PRO A 11 -40.00 44.80 51.81
C PRO A 11 -38.57 44.35 52.13
N LEU A 12 -38.47 43.42 53.04
CA LEU A 12 -37.31 42.64 53.41
C LEU A 12 -36.87 41.79 52.24
N LEU A 13 -35.67 42.07 51.62
CA LEU A 13 -35.06 41.27 50.63
C LEU A 13 -34.45 40.01 51.27
N LEU A 14 -35.14 38.88 51.17
CA LEU A 14 -34.62 37.55 51.50
C LEU A 14 -33.66 37.12 50.40
N ARG A 15 -32.33 37.21 50.66
CA ARG A 15 -31.31 36.65 49.81
C ARG A 15 -31.31 35.12 49.98
N VAL A 16 -31.91 34.37 49.03
CA VAL A 16 -31.72 32.94 48.89
C VAL A 16 -30.44 32.72 48.13
N THR A 17 -29.38 32.31 48.80
CA THR A 17 -28.10 31.85 48.19
C THR A 17 -28.34 30.42 47.75
N ILE A 18 -28.59 30.20 46.45
CA ILE A 18 -28.62 28.86 45.83
C ILE A 18 -27.15 28.43 45.71
N LEU A 19 -26.73 27.52 46.58
CA LEU A 19 -25.46 26.78 46.48
C LEU A 19 -25.66 25.72 45.42
N ALA A 20 -25.22 25.98 44.18
CA ALA A 20 -25.17 24.98 43.12
C ALA A 20 -24.02 24.02 43.44
N LEU A 21 -24.32 22.89 44.10
CA LEU A 21 -23.43 21.74 44.16
C LEU A 21 -23.38 21.12 42.77
N THR A 22 -22.35 21.42 42.00
CA THR A 22 -21.97 20.63 40.83
C THR A 22 -21.37 19.32 41.33
N CYS A 23 -22.21 18.29 41.48
CA CYS A 23 -21.75 16.91 41.58
C CYS A 23 -21.13 16.55 40.24
N ALA A 24 -19.81 16.69 40.10
CA ALA A 24 -19.06 15.96 39.09
C ALA A 24 -19.14 14.48 39.50
N ALA A 25 -20.10 13.76 38.93
CA ALA A 25 -20.12 12.32 39.00
C ALA A 25 -18.89 11.82 38.22
N THR A 26 -17.80 11.61 38.91
CA THR A 26 -16.69 10.79 38.43
C THR A 26 -17.26 9.39 38.24
N LEU A 27 -17.55 9.00 37.01
CA LEU A 27 -17.81 7.60 36.67
C LEU A 27 -16.57 6.79 37.08
N VAL A 28 -16.57 6.23 38.28
CA VAL A 28 -15.60 5.26 38.68
C VAL A 28 -15.96 3.97 37.96
N PHE A 29 -15.34 3.77 36.80
CA PHE A 29 -15.42 2.47 36.15
C PHE A 29 -14.81 1.44 37.11
N ALA A 30 -15.52 0.34 37.37
CA ALA A 30 -14.96 -0.78 38.09
C ALA A 30 -13.67 -1.22 37.36
N ALA A 31 -12.59 -1.40 38.11
CA ALA A 31 -11.31 -1.87 37.54
C ALA A 31 -11.55 -3.17 36.76
N GLU A 32 -11.24 -3.18 35.47
CA GLU A 32 -11.30 -4.38 34.65
C GLU A 32 -10.37 -5.45 35.28
N ARG A 33 -10.77 -6.71 35.17
CA ARG A 33 -9.91 -7.79 35.66
C ARG A 33 -8.65 -7.88 34.80
N PRO A 34 -7.48 -8.15 35.38
CA PRO A 34 -6.26 -8.35 34.59
C PRO A 34 -6.41 -9.50 33.60
N HIS A 35 -6.04 -9.26 32.36
CA HIS A 35 -5.97 -10.26 31.31
C HIS A 35 -4.54 -10.80 31.16
N ASP A 36 -4.40 -12.03 30.71
CA ASP A 36 -3.08 -12.54 30.34
C ASP A 36 -2.52 -11.81 29.14
N ILE A 37 -3.38 -11.57 28.14
CA ILE A 37 -3.00 -10.88 26.90
C ILE A 37 -4.02 -9.78 26.60
N VAL A 38 -3.52 -8.57 26.31
CA VAL A 38 -4.30 -7.42 25.85
C VAL A 38 -3.90 -7.10 24.42
N VAL A 39 -4.83 -7.20 23.48
CA VAL A 39 -4.64 -6.89 22.06
C VAL A 39 -5.32 -5.57 21.75
N TYR A 40 -4.57 -4.58 21.26
CA TYR A 40 -5.11 -3.30 20.81
C TYR A 40 -5.12 -3.25 19.27
N GLY A 41 -6.30 -3.07 18.69
CA GLY A 41 -6.58 -3.04 17.24
C GLY A 41 -7.50 -4.18 16.82
N GLY A 42 -8.75 -3.85 16.43
CA GLY A 42 -9.74 -4.80 15.91
C GLY A 42 -9.52 -5.20 14.44
N THR A 43 -8.27 -5.20 14.00
CA THR A 43 -7.83 -5.54 12.64
C THR A 43 -7.89 -7.05 12.38
N SER A 44 -7.62 -7.48 11.14
CA SER A 44 -7.50 -8.90 10.80
C SER A 44 -6.45 -9.60 11.68
N GLY A 45 -5.28 -8.97 11.84
CA GLY A 45 -4.22 -9.46 12.71
C GLY A 45 -4.63 -9.48 14.18
N GLY A 46 -5.32 -8.44 14.66
CA GLY A 46 -5.78 -8.36 16.04
C GLY A 46 -6.77 -9.47 16.40
N VAL A 47 -7.72 -9.78 15.52
CA VAL A 47 -8.65 -10.91 15.69
C VAL A 47 -7.88 -12.23 15.71
N VAL A 48 -6.97 -12.45 14.74
CA VAL A 48 -6.15 -13.67 14.68
C VAL A 48 -5.29 -13.84 15.94
N ALA A 49 -4.66 -12.77 16.42
CA ALA A 49 -3.90 -12.80 17.67
C ALA A 49 -4.76 -13.21 18.87
N ALA A 50 -5.95 -12.59 18.98
CA ALA A 50 -6.87 -12.90 20.08
C ALA A 50 -7.41 -14.34 20.02
N VAL A 51 -7.73 -14.83 18.80
CA VAL A 51 -8.14 -16.23 18.56
C VAL A 51 -7.02 -17.19 18.99
N GLN A 52 -5.78 -16.93 18.56
CA GLN A 52 -4.63 -17.78 18.93
C GLN A 52 -4.40 -17.76 20.44
N ALA A 53 -4.45 -16.60 21.08
CA ALA A 53 -4.29 -16.46 22.53
C ALA A 53 -5.35 -17.28 23.30
N ALA A 54 -6.62 -17.15 22.90
CA ALA A 54 -7.72 -17.91 23.50
C ALA A 54 -7.58 -19.42 23.27
N ARG A 55 -7.19 -19.87 22.07
CA ARG A 55 -6.92 -21.30 21.77
C ARG A 55 -5.73 -21.84 22.57
N SER A 56 -4.80 -21.00 22.98
CA SER A 56 -3.69 -21.35 23.87
C SER A 56 -4.08 -21.37 25.36
N GLY A 57 -5.36 -21.12 25.70
CA GLY A 57 -5.90 -21.20 27.06
C GLY A 57 -5.71 -19.94 27.91
N HIS A 58 -5.34 -18.80 27.30
CA HIS A 58 -5.13 -17.52 27.99
C HIS A 58 -6.40 -16.68 28.05
N SER A 59 -6.55 -15.89 29.11
CA SER A 59 -7.54 -14.82 29.16
C SER A 59 -7.10 -13.69 28.26
N VAL A 60 -7.97 -13.30 27.28
CA VAL A 60 -7.64 -12.28 26.28
C VAL A 60 -8.75 -11.23 26.18
N VAL A 61 -8.36 -9.96 26.04
CA VAL A 61 -9.23 -8.87 25.61
C VAL A 61 -8.72 -8.29 24.32
N LEU A 62 -9.64 -8.16 23.33
CA LEU A 62 -9.42 -7.45 22.08
C LEU A 62 -10.12 -6.08 22.15
N ILE A 63 -9.33 -5.01 22.15
CA ILE A 63 -9.82 -3.64 22.19
C ILE A 63 -9.79 -3.09 20.76
N SER A 64 -10.98 -2.78 20.21
CA SER A 64 -11.12 -2.19 18.88
C SER A 64 -11.42 -0.68 18.97
N PRO A 65 -10.65 0.19 18.30
CA PRO A 65 -10.99 1.61 18.19
C PRO A 65 -12.29 1.86 17.42
N THR A 66 -12.74 0.87 16.65
CA THR A 66 -13.95 0.93 15.81
C THR A 66 -15.01 -0.03 16.32
N GLN A 67 -16.23 0.08 15.77
CA GLN A 67 -17.32 -0.86 16.08
C GLN A 67 -17.19 -2.19 15.34
N LYS A 68 -16.29 -2.29 14.36
CA LYS A 68 -16.13 -3.42 13.45
C LYS A 68 -14.86 -4.21 13.73
N LEU A 69 -14.82 -5.46 13.27
CA LEU A 69 -13.66 -6.33 13.31
C LEU A 69 -13.15 -6.65 11.90
N GLY A 70 -11.87 -6.97 11.81
CA GLY A 70 -11.23 -7.43 10.58
C GLY A 70 -10.50 -6.33 9.80
N GLY A 71 -10.57 -5.07 10.25
CA GLY A 71 -9.83 -3.97 9.66
C GLY A 71 -10.06 -3.85 8.16
N LEU A 72 -8.99 -3.67 7.41
CA LEU A 72 -9.03 -3.49 5.97
C LEU A 72 -9.56 -4.72 5.22
N THR A 73 -9.24 -5.93 5.69
CA THR A 73 -9.73 -7.19 5.10
C THR A 73 -11.26 -7.25 5.06
N ALA A 74 -11.94 -6.67 6.05
CA ALA A 74 -13.40 -6.59 6.11
C ALA A 74 -13.95 -5.24 5.60
N SER A 75 -13.10 -4.35 5.08
CA SER A 75 -13.47 -2.99 4.69
C SER A 75 -12.99 -2.62 3.28
N GLY A 76 -13.29 -3.47 2.31
CA GLY A 76 -13.15 -3.18 0.89
C GLY A 76 -12.00 -3.88 0.18
N LEU A 77 -10.95 -4.34 0.89
CA LEU A 77 -9.89 -5.14 0.27
C LEU A 77 -10.42 -6.52 -0.11
N GLY A 78 -11.05 -6.60 -1.27
CA GLY A 78 -11.73 -7.81 -1.75
C GLY A 78 -10.83 -8.81 -2.47
N MET A 79 -9.58 -8.44 -2.73
CA MET A 79 -8.58 -9.31 -3.36
C MET A 79 -7.35 -9.43 -2.46
N THR A 80 -6.87 -10.67 -2.30
CA THR A 80 -5.73 -10.96 -1.43
C THR A 80 -4.42 -10.96 -2.20
N ASP A 81 -3.47 -10.14 -1.76
CA ASP A 81 -2.16 -9.96 -2.37
C ASP A 81 -1.16 -11.04 -1.91
N THR A 82 -0.89 -12.02 -2.78
CA THR A 82 0.04 -13.14 -2.51
C THR A 82 1.08 -13.35 -3.61
N ALA A 83 1.08 -12.54 -4.66
CA ALA A 83 1.94 -12.70 -5.83
C ALA A 83 1.97 -14.15 -6.38
N GLY A 84 0.87 -14.88 -6.23
CA GLY A 84 0.75 -16.28 -6.65
C GLY A 84 1.29 -17.33 -5.66
N TYR A 85 1.90 -16.93 -4.55
CA TYR A 85 2.48 -17.82 -3.53
C TYR A 85 1.51 -18.21 -2.42
N ARG A 86 0.27 -18.59 -2.76
CA ARG A 86 -0.78 -18.94 -1.78
C ARG A 86 -0.39 -20.06 -0.81
N GLN A 87 0.51 -20.94 -1.22
CA GLN A 87 0.99 -22.07 -0.42
C GLN A 87 1.76 -21.66 0.84
N ILE A 88 2.28 -20.42 0.91
CA ILE A 88 2.99 -19.96 2.11
C ILE A 88 2.05 -19.44 3.21
N ILE A 89 0.78 -19.23 2.91
CA ILE A 89 -0.21 -18.86 3.91
C ILE A 89 -0.51 -20.10 4.76
N GLY A 90 -0.05 -20.08 5.99
CA GLY A 90 -0.21 -21.16 6.97
C GLY A 90 -1.17 -20.81 8.11
N GLY A 91 -1.31 -21.73 9.05
CA GLY A 91 -1.97 -21.52 10.35
C GLY A 91 -3.38 -20.93 10.26
N LEU A 92 -3.64 -19.95 11.10
CA LEU A 92 -4.94 -19.29 11.20
C LEU A 92 -5.25 -18.44 9.97
N ALA A 93 -4.26 -17.84 9.31
CA ALA A 93 -4.49 -17.13 8.06
C ALA A 93 -5.07 -18.05 6.98
N ARG A 94 -4.54 -19.29 6.87
CA ARG A 94 -5.11 -20.31 5.98
C ARG A 94 -6.53 -20.68 6.40
N GLU A 95 -6.80 -20.86 7.69
CA GLU A 95 -8.14 -21.16 8.20
C GLU A 95 -9.14 -20.05 7.84
N PHE A 96 -8.74 -18.77 7.91
CA PHE A 96 -9.58 -17.65 7.47
C PHE A 96 -10.02 -17.82 6.01
N TYR A 97 -9.07 -18.02 5.08
CA TYR A 97 -9.40 -18.18 3.66
C TYR A 97 -10.18 -19.46 3.36
N GLN A 98 -10.01 -20.51 4.15
CA GLN A 98 -10.83 -21.73 4.06
C GLN A 98 -12.27 -21.48 4.54
N ARG A 99 -12.48 -20.67 5.57
CA ARG A 99 -13.83 -20.26 6.03
C ARG A 99 -14.53 -19.42 4.95
N ILE A 100 -13.82 -18.52 4.29
CA ILE A 100 -14.31 -17.80 3.11
C ILE A 100 -14.69 -18.80 1.99
N GLY A 101 -13.81 -19.74 1.66
CA GLY A 101 -14.08 -20.77 0.66
C GLY A 101 -15.28 -21.65 0.99
N LYS A 102 -15.48 -21.98 2.28
CA LYS A 102 -16.66 -22.72 2.75
C LYS A 102 -17.95 -21.91 2.53
N HIS A 103 -17.94 -20.62 2.81
CA HIS A 103 -19.07 -19.73 2.57
C HIS A 103 -19.50 -19.76 1.10
N TYR A 104 -18.57 -19.55 0.17
CA TYR A 104 -18.87 -19.56 -1.27
C TYR A 104 -19.01 -20.96 -1.86
N GLY A 105 -18.69 -22.00 -1.10
CA GLY A 105 -19.02 -23.39 -1.41
C GLY A 105 -20.52 -23.63 -1.47
N ASP A 106 -21.30 -22.91 -0.67
CA ASP A 106 -22.78 -22.96 -0.66
C ASP A 106 -23.34 -22.14 -1.83
N PRO A 107 -24.08 -22.76 -2.78
CA PRO A 107 -24.69 -22.04 -3.90
C PRO A 107 -25.69 -20.96 -3.47
N SER A 108 -26.30 -21.08 -2.29
CA SER A 108 -27.29 -20.09 -1.80
C SER A 108 -26.67 -18.72 -1.47
N ASN A 109 -25.36 -18.63 -1.31
CA ASN A 109 -24.62 -17.38 -1.12
C ASN A 109 -24.25 -16.66 -2.44
N TRP A 110 -24.72 -17.20 -3.57
CA TRP A 110 -24.54 -16.59 -4.89
C TRP A 110 -25.86 -15.98 -5.35
N HIS A 111 -26.06 -14.71 -5.14
CA HIS A 111 -27.29 -14.01 -5.47
C HIS A 111 -27.27 -13.46 -6.88
N TRP A 112 -26.11 -13.12 -7.41
CA TRP A 112 -25.92 -12.54 -8.75
C TRP A 112 -24.69 -13.14 -9.45
N GLY A 113 -24.83 -13.33 -10.75
CA GLY A 113 -23.75 -13.81 -11.61
C GLY A 113 -23.68 -15.33 -11.75
N ASP A 114 -22.75 -15.76 -12.61
CA ASP A 114 -22.47 -17.14 -12.89
C ASP A 114 -21.36 -17.66 -11.96
N ARG A 115 -21.75 -18.47 -10.96
CA ARG A 115 -20.79 -19.11 -10.04
C ARG A 115 -19.76 -19.96 -10.77
N GLU A 116 -20.20 -20.76 -11.75
CA GLU A 116 -19.28 -21.65 -12.46
C GLU A 116 -18.28 -20.88 -13.32
N GLY A 117 -18.74 -19.86 -14.04
CA GLY A 117 -17.88 -18.97 -14.82
C GLY A 117 -16.93 -18.18 -13.93
N TYR A 118 -17.40 -17.69 -12.78
CA TYR A 118 -16.54 -17.03 -11.80
C TYR A 118 -15.45 -17.99 -11.28
N MET A 119 -15.85 -19.17 -10.81
CA MET A 119 -14.92 -20.17 -10.28
C MET A 119 -13.91 -20.64 -11.32
N LYS A 120 -14.28 -20.70 -12.60
CA LYS A 120 -13.33 -20.98 -13.70
C LYS A 120 -12.30 -19.87 -13.87
N LYS A 121 -12.68 -18.59 -13.73
CA LYS A 121 -11.75 -17.46 -13.84
C LYS A 121 -10.78 -17.40 -12.66
N VAL A 122 -11.27 -17.62 -11.45
CA VAL A 122 -10.48 -17.51 -10.21
C VAL A 122 -9.74 -18.82 -9.89
N ALA A 123 -10.26 -19.96 -10.34
CA ALA A 123 -9.86 -21.29 -9.90
C ALA A 123 -8.64 -21.87 -10.59
N SER A 124 -7.96 -21.20 -11.53
CA SER A 124 -6.73 -21.76 -12.10
C SER A 124 -5.61 -22.04 -11.07
N GLY A 125 -5.81 -21.68 -9.79
CA GLY A 125 -4.87 -21.97 -8.71
C GLY A 125 -5.48 -22.14 -7.30
N ALA A 126 -6.71 -21.70 -7.06
CA ALA A 126 -7.22 -21.47 -5.70
C ALA A 126 -8.02 -22.62 -5.08
N ALA A 127 -8.61 -23.48 -5.86
CA ALA A 127 -9.63 -24.43 -5.38
C ALA A 127 -9.08 -25.77 -4.83
N ARG A 128 -7.78 -26.00 -4.87
CA ARG A 128 -7.21 -27.31 -4.48
C ARG A 128 -7.20 -27.59 -2.99
N ASP A 129 -7.25 -26.52 -2.16
CA ASP A 129 -7.14 -26.62 -0.69
C ASP A 129 -8.31 -25.95 0.05
N GLY A 130 -9.36 -25.58 -0.68
CA GLY A 130 -10.56 -24.95 -0.13
C GLY A 130 -10.42 -23.48 0.25
N MET A 131 -9.27 -22.85 -0.02
CA MET A 131 -9.09 -21.41 0.20
C MET A 131 -9.71 -20.57 -0.92
N MET A 132 -10.32 -19.46 -0.57
CA MET A 132 -10.78 -18.43 -1.51
C MET A 132 -10.21 -17.09 -1.14
N HIS A 133 -9.56 -16.43 -2.10
CA HIS A 133 -8.77 -15.21 -1.90
C HIS A 133 -9.44 -13.94 -2.42
N ASN A 134 -10.58 -14.08 -3.11
CA ASN A 134 -11.43 -12.98 -3.52
C ASN A 134 -12.78 -13.14 -2.82
N PHE A 135 -13.25 -12.10 -2.17
CA PHE A 135 -14.44 -12.17 -1.31
C PHE A 135 -15.07 -10.80 -1.13
N GLU A 136 -16.34 -10.83 -0.75
CA GLU A 136 -17.11 -9.64 -0.40
C GLU A 136 -16.77 -9.17 1.02
N PRO A 137 -16.72 -7.85 1.29
CA PRO A 137 -16.36 -7.31 2.60
C PRO A 137 -17.21 -7.84 3.76
N HIS A 138 -18.54 -7.90 3.61
CA HIS A 138 -19.44 -8.41 4.64
C HIS A 138 -19.19 -9.89 4.99
N VAL A 139 -18.71 -10.70 4.04
CA VAL A 139 -18.37 -12.12 4.29
C VAL A 139 -17.13 -12.22 5.16
N ALA A 140 -16.12 -11.38 4.90
CA ALA A 140 -14.94 -11.30 5.75
C ALA A 140 -15.30 -10.84 7.18
N GLU A 141 -16.12 -9.78 7.32
CA GLU A 141 -16.62 -9.30 8.61
C GLU A 141 -17.33 -10.43 9.37
N LYS A 142 -18.25 -11.12 8.72
CA LYS A 142 -18.97 -12.27 9.29
C LYS A 142 -18.03 -13.35 9.80
N VAL A 143 -17.01 -13.72 9.01
CA VAL A 143 -16.04 -14.75 9.41
C VAL A 143 -15.27 -14.32 10.67
N PHE A 144 -14.82 -13.08 10.77
CA PHE A 144 -14.13 -12.57 11.94
C PHE A 144 -15.02 -12.54 13.18
N GLU A 145 -16.29 -12.14 13.04
CA GLU A 145 -17.26 -12.11 14.12
C GLU A 145 -17.58 -13.51 14.65
N GLU A 146 -17.87 -14.45 13.77
CA GLU A 146 -18.11 -15.85 14.11
C GLU A 146 -16.90 -16.47 14.81
N TRP A 147 -15.72 -16.20 14.30
CA TRP A 147 -14.47 -16.75 14.83
C TRP A 147 -14.14 -16.23 16.23
N ALA A 148 -14.33 -14.94 16.45
CA ALA A 148 -14.18 -14.33 17.77
C ALA A 148 -15.19 -14.87 18.77
N ALA A 149 -16.46 -15.08 18.37
CA ALA A 149 -17.50 -15.66 19.19
C ALA A 149 -17.22 -17.15 19.55
N GLU A 150 -16.82 -17.96 18.56
CA GLU A 150 -16.42 -19.36 18.77
C GLU A 150 -15.27 -19.49 19.79
N SER A 151 -14.33 -18.55 19.75
CA SER A 151 -13.15 -18.54 20.62
C SER A 151 -13.42 -17.89 21.98
N LYS A 152 -14.63 -17.40 22.24
CA LYS A 152 -15.07 -16.76 23.50
C LYS A 152 -14.15 -15.60 23.93
N ILE A 153 -13.70 -14.79 22.97
CA ILE A 153 -12.86 -13.63 23.18
C ILE A 153 -13.67 -12.50 23.83
N THR A 154 -13.11 -11.83 24.84
CA THR A 154 -13.66 -10.57 25.33
C THR A 154 -13.36 -9.46 24.32
N ILE A 155 -14.40 -8.91 23.69
CA ILE A 155 -14.25 -7.84 22.72
C ILE A 155 -14.78 -6.54 23.30
N VAL A 156 -13.99 -5.47 23.19
CA VAL A 156 -14.33 -4.11 23.60
C VAL A 156 -14.25 -3.22 22.38
N ARG A 157 -15.40 -2.66 21.96
CA ARG A 157 -15.52 -1.91 20.70
C ARG A 157 -15.66 -0.40 20.94
N GLY A 158 -15.19 0.40 19.98
CA GLY A 158 -15.30 1.84 20.01
C GLY A 158 -14.44 2.51 21.09
N GLU A 159 -13.40 1.82 21.56
CA GLU A 159 -12.50 2.31 22.61
C GLU A 159 -11.17 2.74 22.01
N ARG A 160 -10.96 4.04 21.93
CA ARG A 160 -9.73 4.66 21.42
C ARG A 160 -8.72 4.83 22.55
N LEU A 161 -7.45 4.50 22.30
CA LEU A 161 -6.34 4.68 23.23
C LEU A 161 -6.21 6.17 23.59
N ASP A 162 -5.99 6.53 24.84
CA ASP A 162 -5.48 7.84 25.18
C ASP A 162 -4.04 7.99 24.64
N LEU A 163 -3.90 8.64 23.47
CA LEU A 163 -2.63 8.76 22.77
C LEU A 163 -1.53 9.48 23.57
N ARG A 164 -1.89 10.20 24.63
CA ARG A 164 -0.92 10.95 25.44
C ARG A 164 -0.45 10.17 26.66
N GLN A 165 -1.35 9.48 27.32
CA GLN A 165 -1.09 8.84 28.61
C GLN A 165 -1.71 7.43 28.73
N GLY A 166 -2.13 6.83 27.59
CA GLY A 166 -2.87 5.59 27.58
C GLY A 166 -2.00 4.34 27.83
N VAL A 167 -0.70 4.40 27.61
CA VAL A 167 0.19 3.28 27.91
C VAL A 167 0.79 3.47 29.32
N ILE A 168 0.32 2.67 30.27
CA ILE A 168 0.74 2.74 31.68
C ILE A 168 1.88 1.75 31.90
N LYS A 169 3.04 2.22 32.41
CA LYS A 169 4.25 1.39 32.57
C LYS A 169 4.81 1.46 33.99
N GLU A 170 5.48 0.38 34.37
CA GLU A 170 6.41 0.30 35.49
C GLU A 170 7.77 -0.16 34.96
N GLY A 171 8.74 0.72 34.92
CA GLY A 171 10.04 0.47 34.26
C GLY A 171 9.87 0.14 32.77
N ALA A 172 10.43 -0.96 32.32
CA ALA A 172 10.30 -1.45 30.94
C ALA A 172 9.02 -2.30 30.71
N ARG A 173 8.09 -2.33 31.65
CA ARG A 173 6.91 -3.20 31.56
C ARG A 173 5.63 -2.37 31.44
N ILE A 174 4.80 -2.67 30.43
CA ILE A 174 3.43 -2.14 30.36
C ILE A 174 2.59 -2.91 31.40
N THR A 175 1.81 -2.18 32.19
CA THR A 175 0.91 -2.75 33.20
C THR A 175 -0.56 -2.65 32.80
N ALA A 176 -0.92 -1.61 32.03
CA ALA A 176 -2.28 -1.41 31.56
C ALA A 176 -2.34 -0.51 30.32
N LEU A 177 -3.45 -0.58 29.57
CA LEU A 177 -3.84 0.42 28.57
C LEU A 177 -5.03 1.21 29.08
N ARG A 178 -4.98 2.54 28.99
CA ARG A 178 -6.10 3.44 29.28
C ARG A 178 -6.65 4.04 27.99
N MET A 179 -7.97 4.04 27.88
CA MET A 179 -8.70 4.59 26.74
C MET A 179 -9.12 6.05 26.98
N GLU A 180 -9.51 6.76 25.92
CA GLU A 180 -10.07 8.13 26.02
C GLU A 180 -11.32 8.19 26.93
N SER A 181 -12.11 7.11 27.00
CA SER A 181 -13.25 6.98 27.90
C SER A 181 -12.86 6.95 29.39
N GLY A 182 -11.57 6.76 29.70
CA GLY A 182 -11.04 6.52 31.04
C GLY A 182 -11.03 5.06 31.47
N ARG A 183 -11.62 4.12 30.69
CA ARG A 183 -11.50 2.69 30.96
C ARG A 183 -10.04 2.24 30.89
N THR A 184 -9.67 1.32 31.77
CA THR A 184 -8.28 0.84 31.87
C THR A 184 -8.27 -0.68 31.84
N PHE A 185 -7.41 -1.22 30.97
CA PHE A 185 -7.28 -2.66 30.71
C PHE A 185 -5.91 -3.16 31.19
N PRO A 186 -5.82 -3.70 32.42
CA PRO A 186 -4.58 -4.28 32.94
C PRO A 186 -4.28 -5.62 32.27
N GLY A 187 -2.98 -5.91 32.07
CA GLY A 187 -2.55 -7.13 31.40
C GLY A 187 -1.11 -7.52 31.71
N LYS A 188 -0.73 -8.76 31.34
CA LYS A 188 0.62 -9.28 31.51
C LYS A 188 1.46 -9.08 30.25
N ILE A 189 0.88 -9.33 29.05
CA ILE A 189 1.49 -9.10 27.73
C ILE A 189 0.54 -8.28 26.88
N PHE A 190 1.12 -7.38 26.08
CA PHE A 190 0.40 -6.47 25.21
C PHE A 190 0.79 -6.69 23.76
N MET A 191 -0.17 -6.48 22.86
CA MET A 191 0.06 -6.58 21.42
C MET A 191 -0.50 -5.34 20.73
N ASP A 192 0.36 -4.65 19.96
CA ASP A 192 -0.07 -3.57 19.07
C ASP A 192 -0.46 -4.17 17.72
N ALA A 193 -1.75 -4.35 17.50
CA ALA A 193 -2.33 -4.79 16.24
C ALA A 193 -3.06 -3.63 15.53
N SER A 194 -2.78 -2.37 15.89
CA SER A 194 -3.24 -1.21 15.14
C SER A 194 -2.43 -1.02 13.86
N TYR A 195 -3.01 -0.38 12.85
CA TYR A 195 -2.29 -0.03 11.63
C TYR A 195 -1.30 1.12 11.86
N GLU A 196 -1.57 1.97 12.85
CA GLU A 196 -0.82 3.19 13.15
C GLU A 196 0.40 2.96 14.05
N GLY A 197 0.48 1.83 14.76
CA GLY A 197 1.48 1.59 15.78
C GLY A 197 1.31 2.49 17.00
N ASP A 198 0.07 2.64 17.47
CA ASP A 198 -0.30 3.64 18.47
C ASP A 198 0.25 3.35 19.87
N LEU A 199 0.62 2.10 20.18
CA LEU A 199 1.24 1.77 21.46
C LEU A 199 2.72 2.19 21.53
N LEU A 200 3.42 2.28 20.38
CA LEU A 200 4.86 2.53 20.34
C LEU A 200 5.30 3.81 21.06
N PRO A 201 4.70 5.01 20.78
CA PRO A 201 5.10 6.23 21.45
C PRO A 201 4.91 6.18 22.96
N GLY A 202 3.73 5.74 23.40
CA GLY A 202 3.39 5.63 24.82
C GLY A 202 4.20 4.58 25.57
N ALA A 203 4.63 3.52 24.88
CA ALA A 203 5.52 2.51 25.42
C ALA A 203 6.98 2.96 25.51
N GLY A 204 7.34 4.11 24.93
CA GLY A 204 8.71 4.59 24.83
C GLY A 204 9.58 3.71 23.92
N VAL A 205 8.97 3.05 22.93
CA VAL A 205 9.64 2.21 21.96
C VAL A 205 10.11 3.05 20.78
N ALA A 206 11.39 2.88 20.40
CA ALA A 206 11.96 3.57 19.26
C ALA A 206 11.22 3.21 17.96
N HIS A 207 10.87 4.23 17.18
CA HIS A 207 10.14 4.08 15.94
C HIS A 207 10.48 5.21 14.96
N THR A 208 10.13 5.00 13.70
CA THR A 208 10.32 5.97 12.62
C THR A 208 9.03 6.14 11.83
N LEU A 209 8.96 7.22 11.07
CA LEU A 209 7.90 7.54 10.12
C LEU A 209 8.51 8.20 8.89
N GLY A 210 7.98 7.88 7.71
CA GLY A 210 8.50 8.40 6.46
C GLY A 210 9.60 7.51 5.87
N ARG A 211 10.38 8.04 4.95
CA ARG A 211 11.37 7.31 4.17
C ARG A 211 12.77 7.56 4.72
N GLU A 212 13.52 6.50 5.01
CA GLU A 212 14.94 6.60 5.36
C GLU A 212 15.76 6.97 4.12
N SER A 213 16.97 7.56 4.34
CA SER A 213 17.90 7.78 3.24
C SER A 213 18.53 6.48 2.74
N LYS A 214 19.04 6.48 1.51
CA LYS A 214 19.78 5.34 0.94
C LYS A 214 20.94 4.87 1.83
N GLU A 215 21.60 5.80 2.52
CA GLU A 215 22.76 5.54 3.36
C GLU A 215 22.40 4.81 4.65
N THR A 216 21.14 4.94 5.14
CA THR A 216 20.72 4.38 6.44
C THR A 216 20.88 2.86 6.48
N TYR A 217 20.40 2.17 5.47
CA TYR A 217 20.46 0.70 5.36
C TYR A 217 21.10 0.24 4.05
N GLN A 218 21.71 1.13 3.27
CA GLN A 218 22.30 0.86 1.95
C GLN A 218 21.28 0.25 0.97
N GLU A 219 20.06 0.78 0.99
CA GLU A 219 18.94 0.31 0.18
C GLU A 219 18.83 1.11 -1.13
N ARG A 220 18.60 0.41 -2.23
CA ARG A 220 18.48 0.99 -3.56
C ARG A 220 17.24 1.87 -3.71
N PHE A 221 16.11 1.41 -3.15
CA PHE A 221 14.82 2.08 -3.28
C PHE A 221 14.47 3.01 -2.12
N ALA A 222 15.40 3.29 -1.19
CA ALA A 222 15.14 4.18 -0.07
C ALA A 222 15.10 5.66 -0.47
N GLY A 223 14.38 6.43 0.35
CA GLY A 223 14.26 7.89 0.22
C GLY A 223 13.41 8.33 -0.97
N VAL A 224 13.62 9.57 -1.41
CA VAL A 224 12.95 10.16 -2.57
C VAL A 224 13.31 9.39 -3.84
N GLN A 225 12.31 9.01 -4.65
CA GLN A 225 12.45 8.16 -5.84
C GLN A 225 11.83 8.83 -7.08
N PRO A 226 12.52 9.78 -7.71
CA PRO A 226 11.97 10.56 -8.83
C PRO A 226 11.74 9.74 -10.11
N ARG A 227 12.45 8.62 -10.25
CA ARG A 227 12.37 7.71 -11.41
C ARG A 227 11.47 6.51 -11.18
N ALA A 228 10.99 6.31 -9.95
CA ALA A 228 10.03 5.27 -9.63
C ALA A 228 8.62 5.69 -10.09
N GLY A 229 7.63 4.83 -9.89
CA GLY A 229 6.24 5.16 -10.26
C GLY A 229 5.88 4.86 -11.70
N VAL A 230 6.64 4.02 -12.34
CA VAL A 230 6.57 3.72 -13.77
C VAL A 230 5.22 3.19 -14.21
N GLU A 231 4.54 2.41 -13.37
CA GLU A 231 3.21 1.87 -13.69
C GLU A 231 2.11 2.94 -13.59
N HIS A 232 2.27 3.89 -12.68
CA HIS A 232 1.29 4.93 -12.41
C HIS A 232 1.80 6.33 -12.77
N GLN A 233 2.77 6.45 -13.70
CA GLN A 233 3.30 7.71 -14.17
C GLN A 233 2.38 8.37 -15.21
N PHE A 234 2.49 9.70 -15.37
CA PHE A 234 1.88 10.41 -16.49
C PHE A 234 2.51 9.92 -17.80
N ARG A 235 1.68 9.43 -18.70
CA ARG A 235 2.08 8.96 -20.05
C ARG A 235 1.95 10.05 -21.13
N TYR A 236 1.21 11.11 -20.81
CA TYR A 236 0.99 12.27 -21.68
C TYR A 236 1.28 13.52 -20.87
N PRO A 237 1.79 14.60 -21.53
CA PRO A 237 2.11 15.85 -20.86
C PRO A 237 0.84 16.52 -20.33
N ALA A 238 0.75 16.72 -19.03
CA ALA A 238 -0.31 17.46 -18.38
C ALA A 238 0.25 18.73 -17.74
N ASP A 239 -0.30 19.88 -18.14
CA ASP A 239 0.14 21.20 -17.66
C ASP A 239 -0.29 21.40 -16.19
N PRO A 240 0.65 21.71 -15.27
CA PRO A 240 0.40 21.78 -13.84
C PRO A 240 -0.01 23.17 -13.32
N TYR A 241 -0.02 24.20 -14.17
CA TYR A 241 -0.20 25.59 -13.73
C TYR A 241 -1.66 26.03 -13.73
N ILE A 242 -2.05 26.98 -12.87
CA ILE A 242 -3.42 27.53 -12.84
C ILE A 242 -3.81 28.04 -14.22
N LYS A 243 -2.96 28.88 -14.85
CA LYS A 243 -3.10 29.24 -16.27
C LYS A 243 -2.16 28.39 -17.10
N PRO A 244 -2.68 27.62 -18.07
CA PRO A 244 -1.83 26.75 -18.89
C PRO A 244 -0.65 27.49 -19.51
N GLY A 245 0.56 26.94 -19.37
CA GLY A 245 1.80 27.49 -19.88
C GLY A 245 2.39 28.66 -19.08
N ASP A 246 1.73 29.12 -18.02
CA ASP A 246 2.18 30.27 -17.20
C ASP A 246 2.58 29.82 -15.79
N ALA A 247 3.86 29.55 -15.61
CA ALA A 247 4.40 29.15 -14.30
C ALA A 247 4.21 30.23 -13.20
N SER A 248 4.07 31.50 -13.59
CA SER A 248 3.85 32.60 -12.63
C SER A 248 2.44 32.61 -12.03
N SER A 249 1.50 31.89 -12.66
CA SER A 249 0.11 31.81 -12.23
C SER A 249 -0.11 30.94 -10.97
N GLY A 250 0.93 30.18 -10.54
CA GLY A 250 0.83 29.23 -9.46
C GLY A 250 0.45 27.82 -9.93
N LEU A 251 0.45 26.85 -8.99
CA LEU A 251 0.19 25.45 -9.27
C LEU A 251 -1.28 25.09 -9.08
N LEU A 252 -1.76 24.15 -9.87
CA LEU A 252 -3.05 23.51 -9.66
C LEU A 252 -3.08 22.78 -8.30
N PRO A 253 -4.26 22.59 -7.68
CA PRO A 253 -4.42 21.66 -6.58
C PRO A 253 -3.82 20.29 -6.92
N GLU A 254 -3.32 19.59 -5.90
CA GLU A 254 -2.69 18.26 -6.03
C GLU A 254 -1.30 18.25 -6.70
N ILE A 255 -0.68 19.41 -7.00
CA ILE A 255 0.74 19.52 -7.36
C ILE A 255 1.50 20.02 -6.12
N HIS A 256 2.47 19.25 -5.66
CA HIS A 256 3.10 19.44 -4.34
C HIS A 256 4.48 20.08 -4.41
N ALA A 257 5.19 19.94 -5.53
CA ALA A 257 6.50 20.54 -5.74
C ALA A 257 6.58 21.24 -7.11
N ALA A 258 7.04 22.48 -7.09
CA ALA A 258 7.11 23.34 -8.29
C ALA A 258 8.29 23.00 -9.22
N THR A 259 9.26 22.24 -8.74
CA THR A 259 10.46 21.82 -9.49
C THR A 259 10.94 20.46 -8.98
N PRO A 260 11.77 19.75 -9.75
CA PRO A 260 12.43 18.53 -9.25
C PRO A 260 13.26 18.77 -7.97
N ALA A 261 13.91 19.93 -7.85
CA ALA A 261 14.70 20.26 -6.65
C ALA A 261 13.81 20.46 -5.40
N ALA A 262 12.60 21.00 -5.56
CA ALA A 262 11.65 21.19 -4.46
C ALA A 262 11.04 19.86 -3.97
N MET A 263 11.04 18.82 -4.79
CA MET A 263 10.59 17.50 -4.43
C MET A 263 11.54 16.80 -3.43
N GLY A 264 12.83 17.11 -3.49
CA GLY A 264 13.92 16.47 -2.75
C GLY A 264 14.92 15.78 -3.67
N SER A 265 16.12 15.55 -3.16
CA SER A 265 17.17 14.83 -3.90
C SER A 265 16.91 13.33 -3.89
N GLU A 266 17.22 12.64 -5.00
CA GLU A 266 17.10 11.19 -5.08
C GLU A 266 17.83 10.49 -3.92
N GLY A 267 17.13 9.59 -3.24
CA GLY A 267 17.65 8.83 -2.12
C GLY A 267 17.73 9.58 -0.79
N SER A 268 17.34 10.87 -0.74
CA SER A 268 17.29 11.61 0.53
C SER A 268 16.10 11.17 1.39
N ALA A 269 16.29 11.21 2.72
CA ALA A 269 15.21 10.92 3.67
C ALA A 269 14.16 12.03 3.69
N ASP A 270 12.92 11.66 3.99
CA ASP A 270 11.85 12.61 4.31
C ASP A 270 10.81 12.00 5.28
N LYS A 271 9.76 12.78 5.60
CA LYS A 271 8.65 12.36 6.47
C LYS A 271 7.42 11.88 5.69
N LEU A 272 7.52 11.79 4.38
CA LEU A 272 6.40 11.45 3.53
C LEU A 272 6.20 9.94 3.49
N ILE A 273 4.96 9.55 3.30
CA ILE A 273 4.54 8.15 3.13
C ILE A 273 3.64 8.03 1.91
N GLN A 274 3.52 6.83 1.39
CA GLN A 274 2.63 6.51 0.27
C GLN A 274 1.18 6.91 0.55
N ALA A 275 0.45 7.26 -0.51
CA ALA A 275 -0.92 7.75 -0.42
C ALA A 275 -1.88 6.71 0.19
N TYR A 276 -2.88 7.21 0.92
CA TYR A 276 -4.01 6.41 1.39
C TYR A 276 -5.21 6.54 0.46
N ASN A 277 -6.12 5.58 0.57
CA ASN A 277 -7.43 5.60 -0.08
C ASN A 277 -8.46 4.79 0.72
N PHE A 278 -9.69 4.74 0.23
CA PHE A 278 -10.64 3.68 0.56
C PHE A 278 -10.73 2.71 -0.60
N ARG A 279 -10.76 1.41 -0.32
CA ARG A 279 -11.02 0.36 -1.29
C ARG A 279 -12.54 0.23 -1.45
N LEU A 280 -13.06 0.63 -2.61
CA LEU A 280 -14.50 0.75 -2.81
C LEU A 280 -15.09 -0.52 -3.38
N CYS A 281 -16.09 -1.07 -2.71
CA CYS A 281 -16.87 -2.19 -3.22
C CYS A 281 -18.01 -1.69 -4.12
N LEU A 282 -17.84 -1.85 -5.42
CA LEU A 282 -18.82 -1.45 -6.42
C LEU A 282 -19.51 -2.66 -7.04
N THR A 283 -20.72 -2.46 -7.58
CA THR A 283 -21.47 -3.47 -8.33
C THR A 283 -22.09 -2.89 -9.60
N ASP A 284 -22.22 -3.72 -10.61
CA ASP A 284 -22.94 -3.43 -11.86
C ASP A 284 -24.37 -4.03 -11.89
N VAL A 285 -24.80 -4.69 -10.80
CA VAL A 285 -26.14 -5.27 -10.66
C VAL A 285 -27.16 -4.18 -10.38
N PRO A 286 -28.13 -3.89 -11.26
CA PRO A 286 -29.06 -2.77 -11.10
C PRO A 286 -29.84 -2.81 -9.79
N GLU A 287 -30.27 -4.00 -9.34
CA GLU A 287 -31.07 -4.20 -8.12
C GLU A 287 -30.25 -3.96 -6.85
N ASN A 288 -28.94 -4.20 -6.91
CA ASN A 288 -28.00 -4.03 -5.80
C ASN A 288 -27.20 -2.72 -5.86
N ARG A 289 -27.40 -1.91 -6.88
CA ARG A 289 -26.58 -0.73 -7.15
C ARG A 289 -27.19 0.56 -6.58
N ILE A 290 -26.37 1.33 -5.89
CA ILE A 290 -26.64 2.73 -5.52
C ILE A 290 -25.85 3.60 -6.48
N PRO A 291 -26.50 4.45 -7.30
CA PRO A 291 -25.80 5.32 -8.24
C PRO A 291 -24.85 6.29 -7.53
N ILE A 292 -23.72 6.56 -8.15
CA ILE A 292 -22.78 7.59 -7.70
C ILE A 292 -23.44 8.96 -7.89
N GLN A 293 -23.51 9.74 -6.82
CA GLN A 293 -24.15 11.07 -6.81
C GLN A 293 -23.13 12.17 -6.56
N ARG A 294 -23.53 13.40 -6.88
CA ARG A 294 -22.72 14.59 -6.55
C ARG A 294 -22.54 14.68 -5.03
N PRO A 295 -21.30 14.65 -4.52
CA PRO A 295 -21.07 14.83 -3.10
C PRO A 295 -21.20 16.30 -2.68
N ASP A 296 -21.53 16.51 -1.40
CA ASP A 296 -21.54 17.85 -0.82
C ASP A 296 -20.14 18.48 -0.90
N GLY A 297 -20.12 19.77 -1.25
CA GLY A 297 -18.86 20.52 -1.39
C GLY A 297 -18.01 20.10 -2.61
N TYR A 298 -18.60 19.43 -3.61
CA TYR A 298 -17.90 19.09 -4.85
C TYR A 298 -17.36 20.33 -5.56
N ASP A 299 -16.05 20.36 -5.76
CA ASP A 299 -15.34 21.38 -6.51
C ASP A 299 -14.62 20.73 -7.73
N PRO A 300 -15.06 21.01 -8.97
CA PRO A 300 -14.42 20.47 -10.17
C PRO A 300 -12.98 20.98 -10.37
N ALA A 301 -12.63 22.16 -9.82
CA ALA A 301 -11.29 22.72 -9.95
C ALA A 301 -10.21 21.80 -9.31
N ARG A 302 -10.59 21.02 -8.34
CA ARG A 302 -9.72 20.01 -7.72
C ARG A 302 -9.22 18.95 -8.71
N TYR A 303 -10.01 18.66 -9.75
CA TYR A 303 -9.71 17.64 -10.76
C TYR A 303 -9.26 18.26 -12.10
N GLU A 304 -8.87 19.54 -12.09
CA GLU A 304 -8.46 20.25 -13.31
C GLU A 304 -7.26 19.57 -14.00
N LEU A 305 -6.25 19.15 -13.22
CA LEU A 305 -5.11 18.41 -13.74
C LEU A 305 -5.53 17.13 -14.47
N LEU A 306 -6.48 16.38 -13.90
CA LEU A 306 -7.03 15.16 -14.52
C LEU A 306 -7.77 15.48 -15.81
N GLY A 307 -8.57 16.55 -15.82
CA GLY A 307 -9.25 17.01 -17.04
C GLY A 307 -8.27 17.39 -18.17
N ARG A 308 -7.14 18.01 -17.83
CA ARG A 308 -6.06 18.30 -18.79
C ARG A 308 -5.37 17.04 -19.27
N TYR A 309 -5.20 16.06 -18.37
CA TYR A 309 -4.60 14.78 -18.72
C TYR A 309 -5.46 13.98 -19.71
N PHE A 310 -6.80 14.00 -19.57
CA PHE A 310 -7.71 13.44 -20.57
C PHE A 310 -7.57 14.13 -21.92
N LYS A 311 -7.51 15.47 -21.95
CA LYS A 311 -7.28 16.23 -23.20
C LYS A 311 -5.94 15.89 -23.87
N ALA A 312 -4.94 15.50 -23.08
CA ALA A 312 -3.63 15.09 -23.60
C ALA A 312 -3.62 13.67 -24.19
N GLY A 313 -4.71 12.89 -24.05
CA GLY A 313 -4.85 11.55 -24.66
C GLY A 313 -5.00 10.40 -23.68
N PHE A 314 -5.12 10.66 -22.39
CA PHE A 314 -5.35 9.60 -21.40
C PHE A 314 -6.72 8.94 -21.60
N ALA A 315 -6.78 7.61 -21.59
CA ALA A 315 -7.99 6.87 -21.91
C ALA A 315 -8.31 5.67 -20.96
N HIS A 316 -7.51 5.45 -19.93
CA HIS A 316 -7.65 4.26 -19.06
C HIS A 316 -7.60 4.60 -17.57
N PRO A 317 -8.68 5.18 -16.99
CA PRO A 317 -8.64 5.72 -15.62
C PRO A 317 -8.94 4.73 -14.50
N PHE A 318 -9.35 3.48 -14.79
CA PHE A 318 -9.85 2.57 -13.75
C PHE A 318 -9.23 1.20 -13.76
N GLY A 319 -8.91 0.71 -12.55
CA GLY A 319 -8.72 -0.69 -12.26
C GLY A 319 -10.01 -1.38 -11.76
N LEU A 320 -11.06 -1.46 -12.59
CA LEU A 320 -12.28 -2.26 -12.30
C LEU A 320 -12.04 -3.75 -12.59
N HIS A 321 -10.85 -4.27 -12.28
CA HIS A 321 -10.43 -5.59 -12.77
C HIS A 321 -10.56 -6.70 -11.72
N ASP A 322 -10.66 -6.32 -10.46
CA ASP A 322 -10.68 -7.27 -9.35
C ASP A 322 -12.09 -7.79 -9.13
N ALA A 323 -12.47 -8.78 -9.96
CA ALA A 323 -13.77 -9.41 -9.87
C ALA A 323 -13.92 -10.15 -8.53
N MET A 324 -14.92 -9.73 -7.75
CA MET A 324 -15.37 -10.40 -6.54
C MET A 324 -16.65 -11.23 -6.82
N PRO A 325 -17.04 -12.15 -5.92
CA PRO A 325 -18.33 -12.83 -6.02
C PRO A 325 -19.51 -11.85 -6.16
N ASN A 326 -20.62 -12.34 -6.66
CA ASN A 326 -21.87 -11.60 -6.78
C ASN A 326 -21.77 -10.32 -7.63
N ARG A 327 -20.92 -10.32 -8.68
CA ARG A 327 -20.74 -9.19 -9.62
C ARG A 327 -20.36 -7.91 -8.92
N LYS A 328 -19.42 -8.02 -7.98
CA LYS A 328 -18.79 -6.88 -7.32
C LYS A 328 -17.35 -6.72 -7.78
N THR A 329 -16.77 -5.55 -7.54
CA THR A 329 -15.36 -5.26 -7.77
C THR A 329 -14.78 -4.44 -6.63
N ASP A 330 -13.50 -4.63 -6.38
CA ASP A 330 -12.70 -3.80 -5.51
C ASP A 330 -12.04 -2.71 -6.35
N LEU A 331 -12.49 -1.46 -6.21
CA LEU A 331 -11.90 -0.34 -6.94
C LEU A 331 -10.58 0.07 -6.30
N ASN A 332 -9.48 -0.20 -6.99
CA ASN A 332 -8.12 0.19 -6.61
C ASN A 332 -7.64 1.43 -7.39
N ASN A 333 -6.46 1.94 -7.02
CA ASN A 333 -5.77 2.99 -7.77
C ASN A 333 -5.39 2.51 -9.18
N PHE A 334 -5.39 3.44 -10.12
CA PHE A 334 -4.84 3.23 -11.46
C PHE A 334 -4.38 4.56 -12.07
N GLY A 335 -3.13 4.60 -12.55
CA GLY A 335 -2.56 5.78 -13.17
C GLY A 335 -2.12 6.88 -12.17
N PRO A 336 -1.65 8.02 -12.69
CA PRO A 336 -1.04 9.09 -11.89
C PRO A 336 -2.06 9.96 -11.14
N PHE A 337 -3.35 9.83 -11.48
CA PHE A 337 -4.47 10.49 -10.81
C PHE A 337 -5.58 9.48 -10.60
N SER A 338 -5.78 9.04 -9.38
CA SER A 338 -6.64 7.90 -9.05
C SER A 338 -7.35 8.10 -7.71
N VAL A 339 -7.91 7.02 -7.16
CA VAL A 339 -8.49 7.02 -5.81
C VAL A 339 -7.45 7.25 -4.71
N ASP A 340 -6.15 7.06 -4.99
CA ASP A 340 -5.08 7.46 -4.08
C ASP A 340 -5.03 8.98 -3.95
N TYR A 341 -5.18 9.48 -2.74
CA TYR A 341 -5.10 10.91 -2.46
C TYR A 341 -3.70 11.27 -1.99
N LEU A 342 -2.82 11.62 -2.94
CA LEU A 342 -1.44 11.95 -2.68
C LEU A 342 -1.34 13.12 -1.69
N ARG A 343 -0.50 12.97 -0.64
CA ARG A 343 -0.33 13.93 0.46
C ARG A 343 -1.60 14.21 1.28
N GLY A 344 -2.75 13.63 0.91
CA GLY A 344 -3.98 13.77 1.69
C GLY A 344 -3.89 13.18 3.10
N ASN A 345 -2.98 12.26 3.31
CA ASN A 345 -2.69 11.60 4.59
C ASN A 345 -1.60 12.28 5.44
N ASP A 346 -1.09 13.44 5.01
CA ASP A 346 -0.11 14.19 5.78
C ASP A 346 -0.65 14.53 7.18
N GLY A 347 0.12 14.19 8.21
CA GLY A 347 -0.26 14.40 9.61
C GLY A 347 -1.24 13.38 10.19
N TYR A 348 -1.68 12.37 9.45
CA TYR A 348 -2.60 11.35 9.95
C TYR A 348 -2.00 10.54 11.10
N VAL A 349 -0.80 10.02 10.90
CA VAL A 349 -0.17 9.07 11.85
C VAL A 349 0.13 9.72 13.19
N GLU A 350 0.69 10.94 13.18
CA GLU A 350 1.05 11.69 14.38
C GLU A 350 -0.11 12.53 14.95
N GLY A 351 -1.23 12.61 14.21
CA GLY A 351 -2.41 13.36 14.59
C GLY A 351 -3.21 12.72 15.73
N ASP A 352 -3.88 13.58 16.52
CA ASP A 352 -4.94 13.12 17.42
C ASP A 352 -6.15 12.61 16.62
N TYR A 353 -7.11 12.00 17.30
CA TYR A 353 -8.28 11.42 16.63
C TYR A 353 -9.11 12.46 15.89
N ALA A 354 -9.21 13.69 16.37
CA ALA A 354 -9.91 14.76 15.66
C ALA A 354 -9.22 15.10 14.32
N THR A 355 -7.91 15.12 14.32
CA THR A 355 -7.10 15.29 13.09
C THR A 355 -7.28 14.10 12.14
N ARG A 356 -7.21 12.87 12.64
CA ARG A 356 -7.42 11.65 11.85
C ARG A 356 -8.84 11.62 11.25
N ASP A 357 -9.86 11.91 12.04
CA ASP A 357 -11.27 11.94 11.60
C ASP A 357 -11.48 13.00 10.49
N ARG A 358 -10.84 14.18 10.60
CA ARG A 358 -10.86 15.23 9.57
C ARG A 358 -10.19 14.76 8.27
N ILE A 359 -9.03 14.10 8.35
CA ILE A 359 -8.30 13.55 7.19
C ILE A 359 -9.11 12.45 6.52
N ILE A 360 -9.74 11.56 7.29
CA ILE A 360 -10.65 10.53 6.80
C ILE A 360 -11.82 11.16 6.02
N ALA A 361 -12.49 12.17 6.59
CA ALA A 361 -13.59 12.87 5.94
C ALA A 361 -13.15 13.54 4.62
N GLU A 362 -11.92 14.04 4.57
CA GLU A 362 -11.36 14.65 3.36
C GLU A 362 -11.07 13.61 2.27
N HIS A 363 -10.57 12.42 2.62
CA HIS A 363 -10.41 11.30 1.67
C HIS A 363 -11.77 10.86 1.09
N ILE A 364 -12.82 10.81 1.91
CA ILE A 364 -14.18 10.49 1.44
C ILE A 364 -14.65 11.53 0.42
N ARG A 365 -14.47 12.84 0.71
CA ARG A 365 -14.84 13.92 -0.22
C ARG A 365 -14.06 13.84 -1.53
N TYR A 366 -12.75 13.63 -1.43
CA TYR A 366 -11.88 13.47 -2.59
C TYR A 366 -12.33 12.32 -3.48
N GLN A 367 -12.49 11.11 -2.94
CA GLN A 367 -12.84 9.95 -3.76
C GLN A 367 -14.26 10.01 -4.33
N LYS A 368 -15.25 10.47 -3.54
CA LYS A 368 -16.61 10.68 -4.05
C LYS A 368 -16.65 11.73 -5.17
N GLY A 369 -15.92 12.81 -4.99
CA GLY A 369 -15.80 13.86 -6.01
C GLY A 369 -15.10 13.38 -7.27
N LEU A 370 -14.06 12.56 -7.14
CA LEU A 370 -13.34 11.95 -8.27
C LEU A 370 -14.27 11.06 -9.10
N LEU A 371 -15.04 10.19 -8.46
CA LEU A 371 -16.01 9.34 -9.16
C LEU A 371 -17.09 10.17 -9.86
N TYR A 372 -17.57 11.23 -9.22
CA TYR A 372 -18.53 12.14 -9.82
C TYR A 372 -17.94 12.92 -11.01
N PHE A 373 -16.68 13.37 -10.91
CA PHE A 373 -15.94 13.99 -12.01
C PHE A 373 -15.86 13.06 -13.24
N PHE A 374 -15.49 11.80 -13.02
CA PHE A 374 -15.43 10.80 -14.10
C PHE A 374 -16.78 10.60 -14.81
N LEU A 375 -17.89 10.75 -14.10
CA LEU A 375 -19.23 10.58 -14.67
C LEU A 375 -19.73 11.79 -15.45
N THR A 376 -19.30 12.99 -15.08
CA THR A 376 -19.99 14.22 -15.48
C THR A 376 -19.14 15.23 -16.23
N ASP A 377 -17.81 15.19 -16.09
CA ASP A 377 -16.94 16.15 -16.79
C ASP A 377 -16.84 15.81 -18.28
N GLU A 378 -17.05 16.80 -19.13
CA GLU A 378 -17.08 16.64 -20.59
C GLU A 378 -15.72 16.26 -21.19
N ARG A 379 -14.62 16.51 -20.47
CA ARG A 379 -13.25 16.16 -20.89
C ARG A 379 -12.98 14.66 -20.74
N VAL A 380 -13.75 13.97 -19.90
CA VAL A 380 -13.70 12.51 -19.76
C VAL A 380 -14.30 11.87 -21.02
N PRO A 381 -13.60 10.96 -21.71
CA PRO A 381 -14.15 10.27 -22.88
C PRO A 381 -15.50 9.62 -22.61
N THR A 382 -16.40 9.70 -23.60
CA THR A 382 -17.79 9.21 -23.45
C THR A 382 -17.87 7.75 -23.06
N GLU A 383 -16.98 6.92 -23.61
CA GLU A 383 -16.90 5.49 -23.34
C GLU A 383 -16.59 5.22 -21.87
N ILE A 384 -15.69 6.01 -21.26
CA ILE A 384 -15.32 5.91 -19.84
C ILE A 384 -16.51 6.33 -18.97
N ARG A 385 -17.18 7.45 -19.30
CA ARG A 385 -18.38 7.88 -18.57
C ARG A 385 -19.48 6.81 -18.61
N GLN A 386 -19.71 6.22 -19.77
CA GLN A 386 -20.70 5.16 -19.95
C GLN A 386 -20.33 3.88 -19.22
N GLN A 387 -19.04 3.51 -19.22
CA GLN A 387 -18.55 2.36 -18.46
C GLN A 387 -18.77 2.55 -16.96
N LEU A 388 -18.36 3.68 -16.41
CA LEU A 388 -18.54 3.94 -14.98
C LEU A 388 -20.01 4.09 -14.57
N ALA A 389 -20.86 4.63 -15.45
CA ALA A 389 -22.30 4.76 -15.19
C ALA A 389 -23.03 3.41 -14.96
N GLN A 390 -22.40 2.30 -15.37
CA GLN A 390 -22.93 0.96 -15.10
C GLN A 390 -22.63 0.50 -13.67
N TRP A 391 -21.69 1.17 -12.96
CA TRP A 391 -21.25 0.82 -11.61
C TRP A 391 -21.83 1.77 -10.56
N GLY A 392 -21.91 1.29 -9.33
CA GLY A 392 -22.30 2.08 -8.17
C GLY A 392 -21.98 1.33 -6.87
N TYR A 393 -22.25 1.96 -5.73
CA TYR A 393 -22.02 1.32 -4.43
C TYR A 393 -22.96 0.13 -4.24
N ALA A 394 -22.44 -0.96 -3.69
CA ALA A 394 -23.26 -2.15 -3.42
C ALA A 394 -24.17 -1.92 -2.20
N LYS A 395 -25.51 -2.11 -2.36
CA LYS A 395 -26.49 -1.90 -1.28
C LYS A 395 -26.30 -2.83 -0.09
N ASP A 396 -25.82 -4.04 -0.34
CA ASP A 396 -25.59 -5.08 0.65
C ASP A 396 -24.22 -4.97 1.35
N GLU A 397 -23.39 -3.97 0.97
CA GLU A 397 -22.13 -3.70 1.63
C GLU A 397 -22.20 -2.40 2.43
N PHE A 398 -21.61 -2.40 3.63
CA PHE A 398 -21.49 -1.23 4.51
C PHE A 398 -22.81 -0.47 4.72
N ALA A 399 -23.94 -1.20 4.82
CA ALA A 399 -25.27 -0.60 4.92
C ALA A 399 -25.43 0.31 6.15
N ASP A 400 -24.70 0.04 7.20
CA ASP A 400 -24.64 0.82 8.44
C ASP A 400 -23.67 2.02 8.38
N ASN A 401 -22.93 2.20 7.28
CA ASN A 401 -21.99 3.30 7.06
C ASN A 401 -22.25 4.04 5.73
N GLY A 402 -23.50 4.10 5.30
CA GLY A 402 -23.88 4.78 4.04
C GLY A 402 -23.27 4.14 2.79
N HIS A 403 -23.07 2.83 2.83
CA HIS A 403 -22.49 2.01 1.75
C HIS A 403 -21.06 2.40 1.38
N TRP A 404 -20.32 2.97 2.34
CA TRP A 404 -18.93 3.37 2.22
C TRP A 404 -18.08 2.54 3.19
N PRO A 405 -16.87 2.08 2.77
CA PRO A 405 -15.95 1.37 3.66
C PRO A 405 -15.66 2.17 4.93
N TRP A 406 -15.60 1.50 6.06
CA TRP A 406 -15.42 2.18 7.36
C TRP A 406 -13.94 2.32 7.77
N GLN A 407 -13.01 1.57 7.13
CA GLN A 407 -11.57 1.64 7.36
C GLN A 407 -10.87 2.28 6.17
N ILE A 408 -10.15 3.38 6.41
CA ILE A 408 -9.19 3.93 5.43
C ILE A 408 -8.00 2.98 5.27
N TYR A 409 -7.47 2.84 4.07
CA TYR A 409 -6.29 2.01 3.82
C TYR A 409 -5.02 2.71 4.31
N VAL A 410 -4.65 2.42 5.56
CA VAL A 410 -3.37 2.80 6.14
C VAL A 410 -2.31 1.84 5.60
N ARG A 411 -1.67 2.24 4.49
CA ARG A 411 -0.67 1.41 3.81
C ARG A 411 0.63 1.33 4.57
N GLU A 412 0.97 2.39 5.29
CA GLU A 412 2.18 2.56 6.06
C GLU A 412 1.95 3.60 7.16
N ALA A 413 2.56 3.39 8.31
CA ALA A 413 2.51 4.31 9.44
C ALA A 413 3.83 4.27 10.21
N ARG A 414 3.80 4.28 11.55
CA ARG A 414 5.02 4.07 12.36
C ARG A 414 5.59 2.69 12.10
N ARG A 415 6.89 2.62 12.04
CA ARG A 415 7.65 1.36 12.03
C ARG A 415 8.58 1.36 13.22
N MET A 416 8.55 0.28 14.00
CA MET A 416 9.43 0.09 15.14
C MET A 416 10.91 0.05 14.71
N ILE A 417 11.82 0.46 15.60
CA ILE A 417 13.25 0.28 15.44
C ILE A 417 13.72 -0.63 16.57
N SER A 418 13.92 -1.91 16.29
CA SER A 418 14.42 -2.89 17.24
C SER A 418 15.90 -3.23 16.97
N ASP A 419 16.40 -4.29 17.64
CA ASP A 419 17.76 -4.79 17.42
C ASP A 419 17.90 -5.52 16.08
N TYR A 420 16.81 -5.83 15.41
CA TYR A 420 16.78 -6.46 14.09
C TYR A 420 15.79 -5.73 13.18
N VAL A 421 16.31 -5.12 12.12
CA VAL A 421 15.50 -4.40 11.14
C VAL A 421 15.42 -5.22 9.86
N MET A 422 14.20 -5.54 9.40
CA MET A 422 13.98 -6.07 8.06
C MET A 422 14.27 -4.99 7.02
N THR A 423 15.03 -5.31 5.97
CA THR A 423 15.48 -4.38 4.93
C THR A 423 15.23 -4.93 3.53
N GLU A 424 15.42 -4.12 2.49
CA GLU A 424 15.41 -4.53 1.08
C GLU A 424 16.26 -5.79 0.84
N HIS A 425 17.38 -5.91 1.57
CA HIS A 425 18.31 -7.03 1.43
C HIS A 425 17.73 -8.39 1.84
N HIS A 426 16.68 -8.41 2.67
CA HIS A 426 15.94 -9.64 3.02
C HIS A 426 14.94 -10.02 1.93
N ILE A 427 14.42 -9.05 1.19
CA ILE A 427 13.36 -9.23 0.21
C ILE A 427 13.95 -9.50 -1.19
N LEU A 428 14.80 -8.62 -1.65
CA LEU A 428 15.42 -8.68 -2.98
C LEU A 428 16.87 -9.19 -2.92
N GLY A 429 17.55 -9.01 -1.78
CA GLY A 429 18.97 -9.31 -1.61
C GLY A 429 19.26 -10.73 -1.10
N PRO A 430 20.49 -10.97 -0.66
CA PRO A 430 20.95 -12.28 -0.21
C PRO A 430 20.66 -12.58 1.26
N GLN A 431 20.19 -11.61 2.05
CA GLN A 431 19.98 -11.81 3.49
C GLN A 431 18.77 -12.72 3.75
N ILE A 432 18.91 -13.60 4.73
CA ILE A 432 17.88 -14.52 5.18
C ILE A 432 17.73 -14.35 6.67
N ALA A 433 16.51 -14.05 7.15
CA ALA A 433 16.23 -13.98 8.57
C ALA A 433 16.35 -15.39 9.19
N PRO A 434 17.20 -15.57 10.24
CA PRO A 434 17.49 -16.91 10.79
C PRO A 434 16.38 -17.43 11.72
N ASP A 435 15.53 -16.56 12.20
CA ASP A 435 14.48 -16.78 13.20
C ASP A 435 13.08 -16.52 12.62
N SER A 436 12.75 -17.26 11.55
CA SER A 436 11.50 -17.12 10.79
C SER A 436 10.25 -17.38 11.63
N ILE A 437 9.30 -16.44 11.62
CA ILE A 437 7.96 -16.61 12.23
C ILE A 437 6.83 -16.60 11.20
N GLY A 438 7.17 -16.54 9.93
CA GLY A 438 6.28 -16.53 8.79
C GLY A 438 7.01 -16.00 7.57
N LEU A 439 6.33 -16.05 6.42
CA LEU A 439 6.91 -15.66 5.13
C LEU A 439 6.16 -14.47 4.53
N GLY A 440 6.92 -13.52 3.98
CA GLY A 440 6.42 -12.51 3.04
C GLY A 440 6.60 -12.99 1.60
N CYS A 441 5.78 -12.47 0.67
CA CYS A 441 5.81 -12.91 -0.73
C CYS A 441 5.37 -11.87 -1.75
N TYR A 442 5.04 -10.65 -1.33
CA TYR A 442 4.57 -9.62 -2.24
C TYR A 442 5.75 -8.81 -2.81
N PRO A 443 5.67 -8.26 -4.04
CA PRO A 443 6.64 -7.30 -4.53
C PRO A 443 6.84 -6.11 -3.59
N LEU A 444 7.94 -5.42 -3.69
CA LEU A 444 8.02 -4.04 -3.20
C LEU A 444 6.98 -3.24 -3.97
N ASP A 445 5.98 -2.74 -3.27
CA ASP A 445 4.86 -2.00 -3.87
C ASP A 445 4.61 -0.72 -3.05
N CYS A 446 5.17 0.39 -3.53
CA CYS A 446 4.93 1.72 -3.01
C CYS A 446 3.97 2.47 -3.93
N HIS A 447 2.88 2.91 -3.38
CA HIS A 447 2.01 3.85 -4.07
C HIS A 447 2.67 5.23 -4.18
N ASN A 448 2.29 6.02 -5.19
CA ASN A 448 2.83 7.36 -5.37
C ASN A 448 2.70 8.21 -4.10
N VAL A 449 3.73 9.01 -3.84
CA VAL A 449 3.83 9.85 -2.65
C VAL A 449 3.41 11.28 -2.96
N GLN A 450 3.93 11.86 -4.04
CA GLN A 450 3.65 13.25 -4.41
C GLN A 450 3.65 13.47 -5.92
N ARG A 451 3.13 14.64 -6.35
CA ARG A 451 3.26 15.14 -7.73
C ARG A 451 4.18 16.35 -7.76
N PHE A 452 4.98 16.44 -8.81
CA PHE A 452 5.92 17.53 -9.01
C PHE A 452 5.92 18.00 -10.46
N VAL A 453 6.52 19.16 -10.73
CA VAL A 453 6.73 19.71 -12.07
C VAL A 453 8.12 19.30 -12.53
N ASN A 454 8.20 18.62 -13.69
CA ASN A 454 9.47 18.23 -14.30
C ASN A 454 10.19 19.41 -14.98
N ALA A 455 11.38 19.18 -15.52
CA ALA A 455 12.18 20.23 -16.17
C ALA A 455 11.52 20.81 -17.42
N GLU A 456 10.66 20.05 -18.08
CA GLU A 456 9.89 20.46 -19.26
C GLU A 456 8.60 21.21 -18.92
N GLY A 457 8.28 21.39 -17.63
CA GLY A 457 7.10 22.11 -17.16
C GLY A 457 5.81 21.28 -17.12
N TYR A 458 5.89 19.96 -17.04
CA TYR A 458 4.75 19.05 -16.95
C TYR A 458 4.68 18.31 -15.61
N ALA A 459 3.48 17.89 -15.26
CA ALA A 459 3.25 17.11 -14.03
C ALA A 459 3.80 15.69 -14.15
N LEU A 460 4.51 15.24 -13.12
CA LEU A 460 4.91 13.84 -12.90
C LEU A 460 4.57 13.42 -11.47
N VAL A 461 4.56 12.10 -11.22
CA VAL A 461 4.48 11.52 -9.87
C VAL A 461 5.84 11.03 -9.39
N GLU A 462 6.00 10.98 -8.10
CA GLU A 462 7.20 10.51 -7.39
C GLU A 462 6.83 9.51 -6.30
N GLY A 463 7.76 8.59 -6.00
CA GLY A 463 7.71 7.67 -4.88
C GLY A 463 7.08 6.32 -5.17
N GLY A 464 6.39 6.15 -6.29
CA GLY A 464 5.87 4.85 -6.71
C GLY A 464 6.99 3.88 -7.00
N ILE A 465 6.96 2.68 -6.38
CA ILE A 465 7.95 1.62 -6.58
C ILE A 465 7.19 0.33 -6.84
N PHE A 466 7.57 -0.39 -7.89
CA PHE A 466 7.14 -1.76 -8.08
C PHE A 466 8.35 -2.61 -8.47
N ALA A 467 8.81 -3.48 -7.54
CA ALA A 467 9.94 -4.36 -7.79
C ALA A 467 9.63 -5.77 -7.28
N SER A 468 9.62 -6.72 -8.22
CA SER A 468 9.26 -8.11 -7.91
C SER A 468 10.34 -8.81 -7.10
N GLN A 469 9.95 -9.39 -5.96
CA GLN A 469 10.73 -10.43 -5.30
C GLN A 469 10.55 -11.74 -6.09
N HIS A 470 11.54 -12.62 -6.05
CA HIS A 470 11.53 -13.86 -6.86
C HIS A 470 11.10 -15.09 -6.09
N SER A 471 11.07 -15.00 -4.79
CA SER A 471 10.62 -16.07 -3.91
C SER A 471 10.12 -15.48 -2.59
N PRO A 472 9.26 -16.18 -1.88
CA PRO A 472 8.97 -15.88 -0.49
C PRO A 472 10.25 -15.77 0.34
N TYR A 473 10.22 -14.88 1.32
CA TYR A 473 11.33 -14.62 2.23
C TYR A 473 10.88 -14.71 3.69
N PRO A 474 11.76 -15.17 4.62
CA PRO A 474 11.42 -15.29 6.03
C PRO A 474 11.41 -13.93 6.73
N ILE A 475 10.47 -13.76 7.68
CA ILE A 475 10.36 -12.58 8.55
C ILE A 475 10.83 -12.97 9.96
N SER A 476 11.75 -12.17 10.52
CA SER A 476 12.41 -12.45 11.80
C SER A 476 11.47 -12.23 12.99
N TYR A 477 11.53 -13.12 14.00
CA TYR A 477 10.91 -12.90 15.30
C TYR A 477 11.38 -11.60 15.96
N ARG A 478 12.68 -11.30 15.88
CA ARG A 478 13.26 -10.10 16.47
C ARG A 478 12.72 -8.79 15.84
N SER A 479 12.12 -8.87 14.66
CA SER A 479 11.48 -7.69 14.04
C SER A 479 10.13 -7.30 14.68
N ILE A 480 9.49 -8.20 15.42
CA ILE A 480 8.20 -7.91 16.08
C ILE A 480 8.31 -7.65 17.58
N VAL A 481 9.52 -7.66 18.13
CA VAL A 481 9.77 -7.38 19.54
C VAL A 481 10.59 -6.11 19.72
N PRO A 482 10.25 -5.20 20.65
CA PRO A 482 11.05 -4.02 20.97
C PRO A 482 12.41 -4.38 21.56
N ARG A 483 13.31 -3.41 21.65
CA ARG A 483 14.49 -3.57 22.51
C ARG A 483 14.06 -3.82 23.93
N ARG A 484 14.70 -4.76 24.61
CA ARG A 484 14.34 -5.16 25.96
C ARG A 484 14.31 -3.98 26.94
N ALA A 485 15.29 -3.09 26.86
CA ALA A 485 15.38 -1.91 27.74
C ALA A 485 14.20 -0.94 27.55
N GLU A 486 13.55 -0.96 26.39
CA GLU A 486 12.41 -0.08 26.08
C GLU A 486 11.09 -0.71 26.54
N CYS A 487 10.84 -1.98 26.17
CA CYS A 487 9.62 -2.68 26.57
C CYS A 487 9.80 -4.21 26.52
N GLU A 488 9.59 -4.89 27.65
CA GLU A 488 9.83 -6.33 27.78
C GLU A 488 8.60 -7.21 27.57
N ASN A 489 7.40 -6.63 27.39
CA ASN A 489 6.13 -7.36 27.28
C ASN A 489 5.19 -6.83 26.18
N LEU A 490 5.75 -6.24 25.12
CA LEU A 490 5.02 -5.77 23.94
C LEU A 490 5.42 -6.58 22.72
N LEU A 491 4.45 -6.92 21.87
CA LEU A 491 4.62 -7.51 20.55
C LEU A 491 3.95 -6.64 19.48
N VAL A 492 4.61 -6.43 18.34
CA VAL A 492 4.21 -5.46 17.32
C VAL A 492 4.21 -6.12 15.94
N PRO A 493 3.18 -6.91 15.61
CA PRO A 493 3.17 -7.69 14.35
C PRO A 493 2.90 -6.89 13.09
N TRP A 494 2.32 -5.66 13.16
CA TRP A 494 2.10 -4.81 12.00
C TRP A 494 3.17 -3.74 11.86
N SER A 495 3.27 -2.85 12.84
CA SER A 495 4.26 -1.76 12.86
C SER A 495 5.65 -2.27 13.25
N LEU A 496 6.03 -3.42 12.69
CA LEU A 496 7.25 -4.14 13.02
C LEU A 496 8.51 -3.36 12.63
N SER A 497 9.65 -3.84 13.11
CA SER A 497 10.96 -3.26 12.80
C SER A 497 11.36 -3.58 11.35
N ALA A 498 11.11 -2.65 10.47
CA ALA A 498 11.41 -2.72 9.05
C ALA A 498 11.76 -1.33 8.51
N SER A 499 12.65 -1.28 7.50
CA SER A 499 12.84 -0.07 6.69
C SER A 499 11.56 0.25 5.92
N HIS A 500 11.41 1.49 5.45
CA HIS A 500 10.35 1.85 4.51
C HIS A 500 10.26 0.85 3.37
N VAL A 501 11.40 0.56 2.73
CA VAL A 501 11.47 -0.32 1.55
C VAL A 501 11.01 -1.73 1.88
N ALA A 502 11.48 -2.33 2.97
CA ALA A 502 11.05 -3.67 3.35
C ALA A 502 9.55 -3.73 3.69
N PHE A 503 9.03 -2.69 4.34
CA PHE A 503 7.63 -2.62 4.72
C PHE A 503 6.69 -2.63 3.51
N LEU A 504 7.11 -2.12 2.35
CA LEU A 504 6.32 -2.14 1.10
C LEU A 504 5.89 -3.56 0.68
N SER A 505 6.65 -4.58 1.04
CA SER A 505 6.35 -5.99 0.76
C SER A 505 5.69 -6.70 1.95
N ILE A 506 6.08 -6.34 3.19
CA ILE A 506 5.61 -7.04 4.39
C ILE A 506 4.15 -6.68 4.74
N ARG A 507 3.69 -5.47 4.43
CA ARG A 507 2.41 -4.86 4.80
C ARG A 507 1.15 -5.55 4.28
N MET A 508 1.21 -6.78 3.79
CA MET A 508 0.06 -7.49 3.23
C MET A 508 -0.79 -8.13 4.33
N GLU A 509 -2.12 -8.01 4.22
CA GLU A 509 -3.07 -8.53 5.21
C GLU A 509 -2.87 -10.02 5.57
N PRO A 510 -2.62 -10.96 4.62
CA PRO A 510 -2.34 -12.34 4.99
C PRO A 510 -1.04 -12.48 5.79
N VAL A 511 -0.02 -11.68 5.51
CA VAL A 511 1.23 -11.66 6.28
C VAL A 511 0.98 -11.12 7.69
N PHE A 512 0.16 -10.08 7.83
CA PHE A 512 -0.24 -9.56 9.13
C PHE A 512 -0.94 -10.62 9.99
N MET A 513 -1.87 -11.40 9.41
CA MET A 513 -2.51 -12.51 10.14
C MET A 513 -1.49 -13.56 10.58
N VAL A 514 -0.55 -13.94 9.70
CA VAL A 514 0.53 -14.90 10.01
C VAL A 514 1.39 -14.41 11.16
N LEU A 515 1.89 -13.17 11.10
CA LEU A 515 2.74 -12.58 12.12
C LEU A 515 2.00 -12.40 13.45
N SER A 516 0.71 -12.07 13.41
CA SER A 516 -0.13 -11.90 14.60
C SER A 516 -0.39 -13.23 15.33
N GLN A 517 -0.61 -14.33 14.58
CA GLN A 517 -0.64 -15.67 15.19
C GLN A 517 0.69 -16.01 15.86
N SER A 518 1.80 -15.74 15.18
CA SER A 518 3.13 -16.03 15.69
C SER A 518 3.45 -15.19 16.93
N ALA A 519 3.03 -13.92 16.96
CA ALA A 519 3.14 -13.05 18.12
C ALA A 519 2.33 -13.59 19.33
N ALA A 520 1.10 -14.06 19.11
CA ALA A 520 0.28 -14.62 20.18
C ALA A 520 0.84 -15.97 20.71
N THR A 521 1.44 -16.76 19.83
CA THR A 521 2.15 -18.00 20.24
C THR A 521 3.38 -17.65 21.08
N ALA A 522 4.14 -16.64 20.70
CA ALA A 522 5.26 -16.13 21.49
C ALA A 522 4.81 -15.58 22.85
N ALA A 523 3.71 -14.82 22.89
CA ALA A 523 3.10 -14.34 24.13
C ALA A 523 2.75 -15.51 25.08
N SER A 524 2.18 -16.60 24.52
CA SER A 524 1.87 -17.80 25.28
C SER A 524 3.14 -18.44 25.92
N LEU A 525 4.21 -18.56 25.13
CA LEU A 525 5.48 -19.08 25.61
C LEU A 525 6.12 -18.20 26.71
N ALA A 526 6.07 -16.86 26.51
CA ALA A 526 6.58 -15.91 27.51
C ALA A 526 5.83 -16.03 28.86
N LEU A 527 4.50 -16.19 28.80
CA LEU A 527 3.68 -16.42 30.00
C LEU A 527 4.02 -17.76 30.69
N GLN A 528 4.17 -18.82 29.89
CA GLN A 528 4.50 -20.16 30.42
C GLN A 528 5.90 -20.21 31.03
N ASN A 529 6.87 -19.56 30.41
CA ASN A 529 8.28 -19.53 30.84
C ASN A 529 8.56 -18.41 31.84
N HIS A 530 7.58 -17.57 32.18
CA HIS A 530 7.72 -16.41 33.07
C HIS A 530 8.89 -15.49 32.67
N CYS A 531 9.08 -15.24 31.37
CA CYS A 531 10.18 -14.44 30.83
C CYS A 531 9.70 -13.28 29.98
N PRO A 532 10.54 -12.26 29.74
CA PRO A 532 10.32 -11.24 28.71
C PRO A 532 10.13 -11.86 27.32
N VAL A 533 9.41 -11.17 26.45
CA VAL A 533 9.17 -11.65 25.07
C VAL A 533 10.46 -11.81 24.27
N GLN A 534 11.53 -11.09 24.62
CA GLN A 534 12.84 -11.18 23.99
C GLN A 534 13.63 -12.45 24.39
N ASP A 535 13.29 -13.07 25.52
CA ASP A 535 14.03 -14.20 26.07
C ASP A 535 13.43 -15.56 25.68
N ILE A 536 12.44 -15.58 24.79
CA ILE A 536 11.85 -16.82 24.29
C ILE A 536 12.90 -17.56 23.43
N ALA A 537 13.13 -18.83 23.75
CA ALA A 537 13.96 -19.69 22.92
C ALA A 537 13.29 -19.90 21.55
N TYR A 538 13.95 -19.48 20.49
CA TYR A 538 13.37 -19.53 19.14
C TYR A 538 13.00 -20.95 18.71
N ASP A 539 13.79 -21.97 19.09
CA ASP A 539 13.48 -23.37 18.75
C ASP A 539 12.13 -23.80 19.34
N GLN A 540 11.80 -23.37 20.58
CA GLN A 540 10.49 -23.63 21.16
C GLN A 540 9.38 -22.92 20.40
N LEU A 541 9.59 -21.68 20.02
CA LEU A 541 8.62 -20.92 19.20
C LEU A 541 8.41 -21.58 17.84
N ARG A 542 9.49 -21.92 17.15
CA ARG A 542 9.47 -22.61 15.86
C ARG A 542 8.68 -23.91 15.91
N ASP A 543 8.93 -24.74 16.93
CA ASP A 543 8.23 -26.01 17.13
C ASP A 543 6.73 -25.83 17.36
N GLN A 544 6.32 -24.79 18.11
CA GLN A 544 4.91 -24.49 18.33
C GLN A 544 4.25 -23.97 17.03
N LEU A 545 4.91 -23.09 16.31
CA LEU A 545 4.41 -22.57 15.02
C LEU A 545 4.25 -23.69 13.99
N ALA A 546 5.21 -24.63 13.91
CA ALA A 546 5.10 -25.80 13.05
C ALA A 546 3.91 -26.69 13.41
N LYS A 547 3.67 -26.96 14.71
CA LYS A 547 2.48 -27.70 15.20
C LYS A 547 1.16 -26.98 14.86
N GLN A 548 1.18 -25.67 14.71
CA GLN A 548 0.05 -24.83 14.32
C GLN A 548 -0.07 -24.68 12.78
N ASN A 549 0.69 -25.44 12.02
CA ASN A 549 0.73 -25.42 10.55
C ASN A 549 1.16 -24.07 9.95
N GLN A 550 1.99 -23.28 10.63
CA GLN A 550 2.65 -22.13 10.05
C GLN A 550 3.72 -22.57 9.04
N VAL A 551 3.84 -21.82 7.95
CA VAL A 551 4.88 -22.05 6.95
C VAL A 551 6.06 -21.13 7.25
N LEU A 552 7.19 -21.72 7.65
CA LEU A 552 8.36 -20.97 8.13
C LEU A 552 9.53 -20.98 7.17
N ASP A 553 9.51 -21.91 6.19
CA ASP A 553 10.59 -22.10 5.22
C ASP A 553 10.02 -22.21 3.81
N PHE A 554 10.76 -21.71 2.84
CA PHE A 554 10.45 -21.83 1.43
C PHE A 554 11.72 -22.06 0.62
N LYS A 555 11.67 -22.99 -0.34
CA LYS A 555 12.76 -23.20 -1.29
C LYS A 555 12.43 -22.46 -2.58
N PRO A 556 13.26 -21.49 -3.01
CA PRO A 556 13.04 -20.77 -4.25
C PRO A 556 12.99 -21.71 -5.44
N ASP A 557 12.02 -21.54 -6.31
CA ASP A 557 11.86 -22.30 -7.57
C ASP A 557 12.29 -21.50 -8.80
N ARG A 558 12.68 -20.23 -8.62
CA ARG A 558 13.09 -19.33 -9.69
C ARG A 558 14.42 -18.64 -9.37
N PRO A 559 15.26 -18.35 -10.39
CA PRO A 559 16.46 -17.55 -10.18
C PRO A 559 16.10 -16.12 -9.75
N LYS A 560 16.91 -15.56 -8.85
CA LYS A 560 16.78 -14.15 -8.44
C LYS A 560 17.09 -13.21 -9.62
N PRO A 561 16.46 -11.99 -9.70
CA PRO A 561 16.83 -10.98 -10.66
C PRO A 561 18.27 -10.55 -10.46
N GLN A 562 18.83 -10.05 -11.54
CA GLN A 562 20.20 -9.55 -11.58
C GLN A 562 20.19 -8.12 -12.13
N PRO A 563 19.76 -7.12 -11.34
CA PRO A 563 19.84 -5.73 -11.75
C PRO A 563 21.29 -5.29 -11.87
N ILE A 564 21.59 -4.55 -12.93
CA ILE A 564 22.91 -3.97 -13.19
C ILE A 564 22.86 -2.48 -12.85
N ALA A 565 23.67 -2.04 -11.91
CA ALA A 565 23.69 -0.64 -11.51
C ALA A 565 24.19 0.26 -12.65
N LEU A 566 23.46 1.34 -12.96
CA LEU A 566 23.84 2.31 -14.00
C LEU A 566 25.27 2.85 -13.80
N ALA A 567 25.65 3.12 -12.55
CA ALA A 567 26.99 3.62 -12.19
C ALA A 567 28.13 2.63 -12.48
N SER A 568 27.82 1.36 -12.76
CA SER A 568 28.83 0.34 -13.12
C SER A 568 29.03 0.20 -14.63
N LEU A 569 28.32 0.97 -15.43
CA LEU A 569 28.36 0.88 -16.90
C LEU A 569 29.16 2.02 -17.50
N ASP A 570 29.98 1.70 -18.50
CA ASP A 570 30.79 2.67 -19.23
C ASP A 570 29.95 3.47 -20.23
N GLY A 571 30.42 4.66 -20.59
CA GLY A 571 29.84 5.51 -21.61
C GLY A 571 28.56 6.25 -21.13
N ILE A 572 27.67 6.53 -22.07
CA ILE A 572 26.39 7.19 -21.78
C ILE A 572 25.31 6.13 -21.90
N VAL A 573 24.60 5.88 -20.81
CA VAL A 573 23.50 4.94 -20.75
C VAL A 573 22.20 5.70 -20.50
N VAL A 574 21.20 5.43 -21.33
CA VAL A 574 19.80 5.92 -21.14
C VAL A 574 18.96 4.71 -20.78
N ASP A 575 18.46 4.71 -19.57
CA ASP A 575 17.65 3.65 -18.98
C ASP A 575 16.16 3.78 -19.36
N ASP A 576 15.38 2.71 -19.21
CA ASP A 576 13.93 2.76 -19.44
C ASP A 576 13.23 3.77 -18.52
N LEU A 577 13.78 4.03 -17.35
CA LEU A 577 13.28 5.04 -16.40
C LEU A 577 13.65 6.48 -16.73
N ASP A 578 14.61 6.70 -17.62
CA ASP A 578 14.95 8.05 -18.11
C ASP A 578 13.99 8.53 -19.20
N VAL A 579 13.10 7.65 -19.67
CA VAL A 579 12.13 7.97 -20.74
C VAL A 579 10.83 8.47 -20.13
N THR A 580 10.52 9.73 -20.41
CA THR A 580 9.28 10.38 -19.97
C THR A 580 8.20 10.21 -21.06
N PHE A 581 6.93 10.03 -20.63
CA PHE A 581 5.78 9.89 -21.52
C PHE A 581 5.92 8.76 -22.56
N THR A 582 5.88 7.53 -22.08
CA THR A 582 5.88 6.32 -22.92
C THR A 582 4.47 5.92 -23.31
N ASP A 583 4.32 5.27 -24.46
CA ASP A 583 3.13 4.49 -24.79
C ASP A 583 2.93 3.35 -23.77
N ASP A 584 1.90 2.52 -23.96
CA ASP A 584 1.48 1.47 -23.03
C ASP A 584 2.49 0.28 -22.98
N TRP A 585 3.66 0.53 -22.40
CA TRP A 585 4.71 -0.46 -22.14
C TRP A 585 4.67 -0.90 -20.68
N VAL A 586 4.59 -2.22 -20.45
CA VAL A 586 4.54 -2.80 -19.11
C VAL A 586 5.92 -2.89 -18.49
N CYS A 587 6.05 -2.40 -17.27
CA CYS A 587 7.25 -2.52 -16.47
C CYS A 587 7.46 -3.95 -15.99
N ARG A 588 8.70 -4.44 -16.06
CA ARG A 588 9.09 -5.80 -15.66
C ARG A 588 10.36 -5.77 -14.84
N HIS A 589 10.49 -6.78 -13.96
CA HIS A 589 11.59 -6.90 -13.01
C HIS A 589 12.17 -8.32 -12.95
N ASP A 590 11.89 -9.16 -13.95
CA ASP A 590 12.34 -10.56 -14.01
C ASP A 590 13.55 -10.69 -14.94
N GLY A 591 14.57 -11.43 -14.53
CA GLY A 591 15.76 -11.69 -15.32
C GLY A 591 16.94 -10.75 -15.03
N ARG A 592 17.75 -10.47 -16.03
CA ARG A 592 18.91 -9.56 -15.95
C ARG A 592 18.61 -8.29 -16.71
N PHE A 593 18.77 -7.15 -16.07
CA PHE A 593 18.40 -5.85 -16.65
C PHE A 593 19.25 -4.71 -16.09
N VAL A 594 19.25 -3.58 -16.78
CA VAL A 594 19.88 -2.32 -16.36
C VAL A 594 18.97 -1.60 -15.36
N GLY A 595 19.52 -0.88 -14.42
CA GLY A 595 18.75 -0.05 -13.50
C GLY A 595 17.81 -0.83 -12.59
N GLN A 596 16.55 -0.47 -12.63
CA GLN A 596 15.52 -1.00 -11.73
C GLN A 596 14.49 -1.92 -12.42
N SER A 597 14.34 -1.79 -13.73
CA SER A 597 13.29 -2.46 -14.51
C SER A 597 13.69 -2.60 -15.98
N PHE A 598 12.83 -3.25 -16.74
CA PHE A 598 12.79 -3.20 -18.20
C PHE A 598 11.35 -3.19 -18.70
N ARG A 599 11.13 -2.93 -19.99
CA ARG A 599 9.79 -2.79 -20.56
C ARG A 599 9.45 -3.88 -21.56
N SER A 600 8.16 -4.18 -21.65
CA SER A 600 7.60 -5.00 -22.72
C SER A 600 6.29 -4.41 -23.24
N ASP A 601 5.99 -4.61 -24.54
CA ASP A 601 4.80 -4.05 -25.18
C ASP A 601 3.50 -4.84 -24.90
N VAL A 602 3.58 -5.96 -24.20
CA VAL A 602 2.48 -6.91 -23.97
C VAL A 602 1.66 -7.11 -25.23
N SER A 603 2.04 -8.03 -26.06
CA SER A 603 1.61 -8.26 -27.45
C SER A 603 0.12 -8.61 -27.67
N HIS A 604 -0.79 -8.05 -26.89
CA HIS A 604 -2.22 -8.29 -27.02
C HIS A 604 -2.93 -7.09 -27.62
N GLY A 605 -3.19 -7.14 -28.91
CA GLY A 605 -3.98 -6.16 -29.67
C GLY A 605 -3.20 -4.87 -30.02
N LYS A 606 -2.78 -4.79 -31.08
CA LYS A 606 -1.81 -4.14 -31.92
C LYS A 606 -2.15 -2.70 -32.29
N ALA A 607 -2.10 -1.82 -31.30
CA ALA A 607 -1.76 -0.44 -31.61
C ALA A 607 -0.23 -0.38 -31.81
N ASP A 608 0.24 0.36 -32.80
CA ASP A 608 1.66 0.64 -32.99
C ASP A 608 2.16 1.44 -31.80
N LYS A 609 3.02 0.82 -30.98
CA LYS A 609 3.63 1.42 -29.81
C LYS A 609 5.09 1.73 -30.08
N THR A 610 5.58 2.81 -29.47
CA THR A 610 6.97 3.21 -29.55
C THR A 610 7.57 3.47 -28.18
N PHE A 611 8.88 3.24 -28.04
CA PHE A 611 9.66 3.60 -26.87
C PHE A 611 10.89 4.38 -27.34
N ARG A 612 11.04 5.63 -26.86
CA ARG A 612 12.01 6.59 -27.44
C ARG A 612 13.07 6.98 -26.42
N TYR A 613 14.29 6.51 -26.62
CA TYR A 613 15.46 6.92 -25.87
C TYR A 613 16.09 8.18 -26.49
N ARG A 614 16.42 9.18 -25.66
CA ARG A 614 17.13 10.39 -26.04
C ARG A 614 18.40 10.51 -25.19
N ALA A 615 19.54 10.63 -25.82
CA ALA A 615 20.83 10.83 -25.16
C ALA A 615 21.44 12.17 -25.55
N ILE A 616 22.12 12.79 -24.58
CA ILE A 616 23.03 13.91 -24.84
C ILE A 616 24.45 13.36 -24.80
N LEU A 617 25.07 13.26 -25.96
CA LEU A 617 26.44 12.77 -26.12
C LEU A 617 27.44 13.78 -25.58
N SER A 618 28.57 13.32 -25.06
CA SER A 618 29.65 14.20 -24.54
C SER A 618 30.23 15.14 -25.60
N LYS A 619 30.29 14.67 -26.85
CA LYS A 619 30.72 15.43 -28.04
C LYS A 619 30.21 14.78 -29.32
N PRO A 620 30.11 15.50 -30.44
CA PRO A 620 29.94 14.88 -31.76
C PRO A 620 31.10 13.89 -32.05
N GLY A 621 30.80 12.80 -32.76
CA GLY A 621 31.79 11.78 -33.09
C GLY A 621 31.17 10.40 -33.36
N THR A 622 32.05 9.41 -33.48
CA THR A 622 31.66 8.02 -33.72
C THR A 622 31.43 7.29 -32.41
N TYR A 623 30.28 6.64 -32.29
CA TYR A 623 29.94 5.83 -31.12
C TYR A 623 29.52 4.42 -31.55
N GLU A 624 29.92 3.42 -30.76
CA GLU A 624 29.21 2.13 -30.77
C GLU A 624 27.93 2.30 -29.97
N VAL A 625 26.81 1.98 -30.61
CA VAL A 625 25.48 2.00 -29.95
C VAL A 625 25.10 0.56 -29.60
N ARG A 626 24.79 0.33 -28.32
CA ARG A 626 24.33 -0.95 -27.82
C ARG A 626 22.93 -0.85 -27.28
N TYR A 627 22.18 -1.93 -27.41
CA TYR A 627 20.81 -2.07 -26.95
C TYR A 627 20.69 -3.19 -25.94
N ALA A 628 20.08 -2.90 -24.78
CA ALA A 628 19.83 -3.89 -23.74
C ALA A 628 18.41 -4.43 -23.84
N TYR A 629 18.28 -5.72 -23.57
CA TYR A 629 17.00 -6.40 -23.42
C TYR A 629 17.13 -7.67 -22.58
N THR A 630 16.05 -8.04 -21.91
CA THR A 630 15.93 -9.34 -21.23
C THR A 630 15.26 -10.34 -22.15
N ASN A 631 15.87 -11.52 -22.33
CA ASN A 631 15.24 -12.59 -23.08
C ASN A 631 14.06 -13.18 -22.29
N ILE A 632 12.86 -13.10 -22.85
CA ILE A 632 11.62 -13.61 -22.25
C ILE A 632 10.91 -14.60 -23.18
N ARG A 633 10.08 -15.45 -22.60
CA ARG A 633 9.24 -16.38 -23.37
C ARG A 633 8.28 -15.61 -24.28
N GLY A 634 8.26 -15.92 -25.57
CA GLY A 634 7.37 -15.27 -26.54
C GLY A 634 7.89 -13.94 -27.08
N ALA A 635 9.17 -13.64 -26.87
CA ALA A 635 9.81 -12.44 -27.42
C ALA A 635 9.79 -12.42 -28.96
N GLU A 636 9.86 -11.21 -29.55
CA GLU A 636 9.84 -10.96 -30.99
C GLU A 636 11.16 -11.39 -31.66
N LYS A 637 11.06 -12.06 -32.81
CA LYS A 637 12.22 -12.50 -33.61
C LYS A 637 12.86 -11.40 -34.47
N SER A 638 12.15 -10.31 -34.70
CA SER A 638 12.57 -9.27 -35.64
C SER A 638 12.09 -7.89 -35.19
N ALA A 639 12.42 -7.52 -33.94
CA ALA A 639 12.02 -6.25 -33.33
C ALA A 639 12.67 -5.07 -34.08
N PRO A 640 11.92 -4.07 -34.58
CA PRO A 640 12.46 -2.93 -35.27
C PRO A 640 12.95 -1.87 -34.30
N ILE A 641 14.24 -1.54 -34.40
CA ILE A 641 14.91 -0.48 -33.64
C ILE A 641 15.40 0.57 -34.62
N THR A 642 14.92 1.78 -34.51
CA THR A 642 15.29 2.90 -35.40
C THR A 642 16.26 3.82 -34.68
N LEU A 643 17.46 3.94 -35.23
CA LEU A 643 18.45 4.92 -34.80
C LEU A 643 18.42 6.13 -35.72
N TYR A 644 18.30 7.32 -35.16
CA TYR A 644 18.36 8.58 -35.87
C TYR A 644 19.78 9.13 -35.84
N THR A 645 20.41 9.21 -37.00
CA THR A 645 21.77 9.75 -37.21
C THR A 645 21.72 11.01 -38.08
N GLY A 646 22.83 11.73 -38.23
CA GLY A 646 22.95 12.86 -39.14
C GLY A 646 22.73 12.50 -40.62
N GLN A 647 22.74 11.22 -40.98
CA GLN A 647 22.46 10.67 -42.32
C GLN A 647 21.00 10.17 -42.48
N GLY A 648 20.14 10.41 -41.49
CA GLY A 648 18.74 10.00 -41.48
C GLY A 648 18.49 8.74 -40.61
N PRO A 649 17.21 8.27 -40.53
CA PRO A 649 16.84 7.12 -39.73
C PRO A 649 17.39 5.81 -40.32
N LYS A 650 17.94 4.96 -39.48
CA LYS A 650 18.39 3.62 -39.83
C LYS A 650 17.63 2.57 -38.98
N VAL A 651 16.89 1.68 -39.63
CA VAL A 651 16.18 0.61 -38.97
C VAL A 651 17.05 -0.62 -38.88
N ILE A 652 17.21 -1.16 -37.68
CA ILE A 652 17.94 -2.37 -37.35
C ILE A 652 16.93 -3.35 -36.74
N ARG A 653 16.98 -4.62 -37.17
CA ARG A 653 16.08 -5.64 -36.64
C ARG A 653 16.85 -6.61 -35.73
N ILE A 654 16.35 -6.84 -34.53
CA ILE A 654 16.99 -7.66 -33.51
C ILE A 654 16.09 -8.84 -33.17
N ASP A 655 16.71 -10.03 -33.10
CA ASP A 655 16.06 -11.25 -32.59
C ASP A 655 16.13 -11.27 -31.07
N LEU A 656 15.03 -10.91 -30.41
CA LEU A 656 14.93 -10.88 -28.96
C LEU A 656 14.70 -12.27 -28.33
N THR A 657 14.54 -13.32 -29.17
CA THR A 657 14.42 -14.71 -28.70
C THR A 657 15.78 -15.31 -28.32
N GLN A 658 16.87 -14.68 -28.73
CA GLN A 658 18.23 -15.09 -28.39
C GLN A 658 18.72 -14.35 -27.16
N PRO A 659 19.56 -14.94 -26.32
CA PRO A 659 20.22 -14.21 -25.24
C PRO A 659 21.09 -13.07 -25.80
N PRO A 660 21.12 -11.90 -25.15
CA PRO A 660 22.01 -10.82 -25.57
C PRO A 660 23.49 -11.26 -25.59
N PRO A 661 24.22 -11.07 -26.71
CA PRO A 661 25.54 -11.68 -26.91
C PRO A 661 26.69 -11.04 -26.11
N ILE A 662 26.54 -9.77 -25.68
CA ILE A 662 27.54 -9.05 -24.92
C ILE A 662 27.14 -9.06 -23.44
N ASP A 663 27.93 -9.75 -22.62
CA ASP A 663 27.74 -9.89 -21.16
C ASP A 663 26.35 -10.40 -20.74
N GLY A 664 25.59 -11.05 -21.65
CA GLY A 664 24.22 -11.46 -21.40
C GLY A 664 23.26 -10.28 -21.13
N LEU A 665 23.59 -9.09 -21.61
CA LEU A 665 22.86 -7.85 -21.39
C LEU A 665 22.67 -7.02 -22.67
N TRP A 666 23.70 -6.94 -23.54
CA TRP A 666 23.72 -6.03 -24.68
C TRP A 666 23.82 -6.75 -26.03
N VAL A 667 23.23 -6.10 -27.03
CA VAL A 667 23.51 -6.39 -28.45
C VAL A 667 24.02 -5.09 -29.11
N SER A 668 25.08 -5.18 -29.92
CA SER A 668 25.56 -4.03 -30.68
C SER A 668 24.66 -3.75 -31.86
N LEU A 669 24.16 -2.51 -31.96
CA LEU A 669 23.44 -2.01 -33.12
C LEU A 669 24.39 -1.59 -34.25
N GLY A 670 25.69 -1.41 -33.92
CA GLY A 670 26.76 -0.99 -34.82
C GLY A 670 27.45 0.31 -34.38
N LYS A 671 28.27 0.82 -35.28
CA LYS A 671 29.02 2.06 -35.11
C LYS A 671 28.39 3.16 -35.97
N PHE A 672 28.17 4.35 -35.38
CA PHE A 672 27.48 5.44 -36.03
C PHE A 672 28.13 6.78 -35.74
N ASP A 673 28.10 7.66 -36.74
CA ASP A 673 28.61 9.03 -36.64
C ASP A 673 27.47 9.97 -36.27
N PHE A 674 27.65 10.73 -35.21
CA PHE A 674 26.72 11.76 -34.77
C PHE A 674 27.35 13.14 -35.00
N ALA A 675 26.66 13.95 -35.84
CA ALA A 675 27.11 15.31 -36.16
C ALA A 675 26.76 16.31 -35.03
N THR A 676 25.86 15.94 -34.13
CA THR A 676 25.43 16.72 -32.97
C THR A 676 25.57 15.90 -31.68
N GLN A 677 25.38 16.56 -30.55
CA GLN A 677 25.34 15.86 -29.27
C GLN A 677 24.02 15.12 -29.01
N GLU A 678 22.99 15.34 -29.82
CA GLU A 678 21.69 14.66 -29.66
C GLU A 678 21.68 13.32 -30.39
N ALA A 679 21.30 12.26 -29.70
CA ALA A 679 21.09 10.94 -30.24
C ALA A 679 19.71 10.42 -29.85
N THR A 680 19.00 9.80 -30.82
CA THR A 680 17.68 9.22 -30.57
C THR A 680 17.63 7.79 -31.08
N VAL A 681 17.12 6.88 -30.23
CA VAL A 681 16.81 5.49 -30.57
C VAL A 681 15.33 5.24 -30.28
N VAL A 682 14.62 4.68 -31.26
CA VAL A 682 13.18 4.34 -31.12
C VAL A 682 13.00 2.84 -31.31
N VAL A 683 12.44 2.22 -30.32
CA VAL A 683 11.97 0.82 -30.37
C VAL A 683 10.51 0.83 -30.73
N SER A 684 10.09 -0.03 -31.66
CA SER A 684 8.70 -0.10 -32.10
C SER A 684 8.20 -1.56 -32.10
N ASN A 685 6.91 -1.73 -31.90
CA ASN A 685 6.24 -3.03 -32.10
C ASN A 685 5.48 -3.12 -33.44
N ALA A 686 5.59 -2.11 -34.28
CA ALA A 686 4.91 -2.09 -35.58
C ALA A 686 5.31 -3.30 -36.45
N GLY A 687 4.31 -4.05 -36.90
CA GLY A 687 4.49 -5.24 -37.76
C GLY A 687 5.12 -6.45 -37.04
N THR A 688 5.11 -6.48 -35.71
CA THR A 688 5.60 -7.62 -34.89
C THR A 688 4.46 -8.57 -34.51
N THR A 689 4.81 -9.82 -34.17
CA THR A 689 3.88 -10.85 -33.72
C THR A 689 4.20 -11.37 -32.32
N GLY A 690 5.47 -11.21 -31.90
CA GLY A 690 5.94 -11.54 -30.56
C GLY A 690 6.00 -10.31 -29.67
N THR A 691 6.41 -10.51 -28.41
CA THR A 691 6.60 -9.43 -27.43
C THR A 691 7.89 -8.68 -27.72
N VAL A 692 7.81 -7.38 -27.91
CA VAL A 692 8.99 -6.50 -27.99
C VAL A 692 9.41 -6.12 -26.57
N VAL A 693 10.69 -6.27 -26.30
CA VAL A 693 11.29 -6.00 -24.98
C VAL A 693 12.37 -4.94 -25.15
N THR A 694 12.43 -3.97 -24.24
CA THR A 694 13.43 -2.90 -24.23
C THR A 694 13.83 -2.58 -22.80
N ASP A 695 15.09 -2.21 -22.59
CA ASP A 695 15.66 -1.97 -21.28
C ASP A 695 16.45 -0.65 -21.29
N ALA A 696 17.61 -0.63 -21.95
CA ALA A 696 18.47 0.55 -22.01
C ALA A 696 19.18 0.67 -23.36
N VAL A 697 19.70 1.86 -23.63
CA VAL A 697 20.61 2.13 -24.77
C VAL A 697 21.90 2.72 -24.24
N GLN A 698 23.04 2.16 -24.70
CA GLN A 698 24.40 2.61 -24.35
C GLN A 698 25.12 3.20 -25.55
N PHE A 699 25.78 4.33 -25.36
CA PHE A 699 26.62 4.99 -26.35
C PHE A 699 28.08 4.98 -25.85
N LEU A 700 28.94 4.22 -26.52
CA LEU A 700 30.36 4.11 -26.20
C LEU A 700 31.16 4.90 -27.23
N PRO A 701 31.95 5.94 -26.82
CA PRO A 701 32.76 6.69 -27.75
C PRO A 701 33.87 5.79 -28.32
N ILE A 702 34.03 5.86 -29.64
CA ILE A 702 35.13 5.19 -30.31
C ILE A 702 36.26 6.22 -30.46
N ALA A 703 37.44 5.87 -29.97
CA ALA A 703 38.62 6.69 -30.21
C ALA A 703 38.88 6.80 -31.72
N PRO A 704 39.24 8.00 -32.22
CA PRO A 704 39.54 8.20 -33.64
C PRO A 704 40.70 7.34 -34.15
#